data_4c56e5448a8a676ff5c77f88f827b455
#
_entry.id   4c56e5448a8a676ff5c77f88f827b455
#
_cell.length_a   1.000
_cell.length_b   1.000
_cell.length_c   1.000
_cell.angle_alpha   90.00
_cell.angle_beta   90.00
_cell.angle_gamma   90.00
#
_symmetry.space_group_name_H-M   'P 1'
#
loop_
_entity.id
_entity.type
_entity.pdbx_description
1 polymer ?
#
loop_
_entity_poly.entity_id
_entity_poly.type
_entity_poly.pdbx_seq_one_letter_code
_entity_poly.pdbx_strand_id
1 'polypeptide(L)'
;MFTSSFQASNIHNPNFINPFLFSLKARNPSPIFINFSRAFCSGNHHQNSNRSTSSSDWNQEDVEYLDESGSVIFTGKGVRSVDPGLDDHVMVGGLKKPFLNVSAVAKIVEIVNRWRWGPELETQLDKLHFVPNMSHVIQALKIVTDTDASLSLFRWAKRQPWYSMLNDECYALLFDRLNQSRDFDAIQSLFDEMIRDSGDNNGVSSVIACNQVVRDLAKAEKLEVAFCCFKKVQDSGCKIDTATYNSLITLFLNKGLPYKAFEVYESMEAAGCLLDGSTYELMIPSLAKSGRLDAAFKLFQEMKEKNLRPSFLVFASLVDSMGKAGRLDTSMKVYMEMQGFGLRPSATMYVSLIESFVKAGKLETALRIWDEMKKAGFRPNYGLYTMVVESHAKSGKLETAMSVFSDMEKAGFLPTPSTYSCLLEMHSASGQVDSAMKLYNSMTNAGLRPGLSTYTALLTLLANKKLVDVAAKVLLEMKAMGFSVDVSASDVLMVYIKDGSVDLALRWLRFMGSSGIRTNNFIIRQLFESCMKNGLYESAKPLLETYVNSAAKVDLILYTSILAHLVRCQEEQNERHLMLILSATKHKAHTFMCGLFTGPEQRKQPVLSFVREFFQSVDYELEEGAARYFVNVLLNYLVLMGQINRARCVWKVAYENKLFPKAIVFDQHIAWSLDVRNLSVGAALVAVVHTLHRFRKRMLYYGVVPRRIKLVTGPTLKIVVAQMLNSVESPFEVSKVVLRAPGDSVMEWFKKPIVQQFLINEIPSRADILMHKLNTLFPSSAPEIRSLSPPKPLISGKAMSP
;
A
#
# COMPACT_ATOMS: atom_id res chain seq x y z
N MET A 1 35.77 12.38 -19.93
CA MET A 1 35.61 13.13 -21.19
C MET A 1 34.15 12.95 -21.63
N PHE A 2 33.49 14.11 -21.82
CA PHE A 2 32.10 14.34 -22.29
C PHE A 2 30.95 13.84 -21.37
N THR A 3 30.41 14.60 -20.49
CA THR A 3 29.49 15.77 -20.37
C THR A 3 28.44 15.94 -21.48
N SER A 4 27.20 15.88 -21.07
CA SER A 4 26.04 16.73 -21.42
C SER A 4 24.79 16.13 -20.78
N SER A 5 24.25 16.67 -19.69
CA SER A 5 23.28 17.76 -19.53
C SER A 5 22.13 17.76 -20.56
N PHE A 6 20.91 17.46 -20.07
CA PHE A 6 19.72 18.21 -20.51
C PHE A 6 18.64 18.24 -19.42
N GLN A 7 18.06 19.41 -19.36
CA GLN A 7 17.18 20.01 -18.38
C GLN A 7 15.74 19.48 -18.37
N ALA A 8 15.12 19.82 -17.28
CA ALA A 8 13.72 19.82 -16.93
C ALA A 8 12.70 20.32 -17.97
N SER A 9 11.49 19.80 -17.89
CA SER A 9 10.29 20.62 -18.05
C SER A 9 9.10 19.98 -17.31
N ASN A 10 8.51 20.82 -16.45
CA ASN A 10 7.22 20.68 -15.80
C ASN A 10 6.10 20.43 -16.78
N ILE A 11 5.10 19.62 -16.41
CA ILE A 11 3.69 19.91 -16.67
C ILE A 11 2.83 19.32 -15.55
N HIS A 12 2.09 20.20 -14.89
CA HIS A 12 0.89 19.95 -14.08
C HIS A 12 -0.21 19.28 -14.90
N ASN A 13 -0.97 18.37 -14.35
CA ASN A 13 -2.42 18.49 -14.31
C ASN A 13 -3.09 17.49 -13.34
N PRO A 14 -4.13 17.94 -12.63
CA PRO A 14 -4.88 17.12 -11.69
C PRO A 14 -6.19 16.61 -12.34
N ASN A 15 -6.90 15.73 -11.65
CA ASN A 15 -8.25 15.20 -11.87
C ASN A 15 -8.34 13.77 -12.42
N PHE A 16 -8.63 12.85 -11.53
CA PHE A 16 -9.63 11.83 -11.84
C PHE A 16 -10.41 11.47 -10.57
N ILE A 17 -11.63 12.00 -10.58
CA ILE A 17 -12.76 11.61 -9.72
C ILE A 17 -13.31 10.31 -10.31
N ASN A 18 -13.52 9.32 -9.47
CA ASN A 18 -14.27 8.15 -9.86
C ASN A 18 -15.48 7.99 -8.95
N PRO A 19 -16.71 7.98 -9.48
CA PRO A 19 -17.90 7.68 -8.71
C PRO A 19 -18.42 6.28 -9.01
N PHE A 20 -18.50 5.43 -8.00
CA PHE A 20 -19.49 4.35 -8.03
C PHE A 20 -20.28 4.37 -6.74
N LEU A 21 -21.43 5.04 -6.84
CA LEU A 21 -22.57 4.92 -5.95
C LEU A 21 -23.32 3.63 -6.30
N PHE A 22 -23.47 2.78 -5.29
CA PHE A 22 -24.63 1.91 -5.23
C PHE A 22 -25.35 2.11 -3.91
N SER A 23 -26.55 2.62 -4.05
CA SER A 23 -27.53 2.80 -3.01
C SER A 23 -28.08 1.46 -2.51
N LEU A 24 -28.17 1.29 -1.22
CA LEU A 24 -29.20 0.46 -0.61
C LEU A 24 -29.73 1.12 0.66
N LYS A 25 -31.04 1.27 0.65
CA LYS A 25 -31.91 1.89 1.65
C LYS A 25 -31.86 1.20 3.02
N ALA A 26 -31.81 2.05 4.02
CA ALA A 26 -32.58 2.11 5.24
C ALA A 26 -33.08 0.83 5.92
N ARG A 27 -32.73 0.74 7.21
CA ARG A 27 -33.67 0.56 8.32
C ARG A 27 -32.95 0.84 9.64
N ASN A 28 -33.45 1.83 10.37
CA ASN A 28 -33.14 2.03 11.80
C ASN A 28 -33.58 0.81 12.62
N PRO A 29 -32.89 0.52 13.69
CA PRO A 29 -33.58 0.47 14.97
C PRO A 29 -32.85 1.23 16.10
N SER A 30 -33.68 1.63 17.03
CA SER A 30 -33.53 2.42 18.23
C SER A 30 -32.48 1.92 19.26
N PRO A 31 -32.11 2.75 20.25
CA PRO A 31 -31.01 2.49 21.16
C PRO A 31 -31.41 1.56 22.30
N ILE A 32 -30.53 0.59 22.57
CA ILE A 32 -30.64 -0.23 23.79
C ILE A 32 -29.72 0.35 24.85
N PHE A 33 -30.34 0.80 25.94
CA PHE A 33 -29.72 1.06 27.22
C PHE A 33 -29.17 -0.24 27.77
N ILE A 34 -27.90 -0.28 28.15
CA ILE A 34 -27.36 -1.30 29.03
C ILE A 34 -26.74 -0.62 30.23
N ASN A 35 -27.45 -0.73 31.33
CA ASN A 35 -26.97 -0.56 32.71
C ASN A 35 -25.93 -1.63 33.00
N PHE A 36 -24.78 -1.22 33.51
CA PHE A 36 -23.91 -2.11 34.27
C PHE A 36 -23.67 -1.52 35.67
N SER A 37 -24.39 -2.11 36.62
CA SER A 37 -24.09 -2.01 38.04
C SER A 37 -23.20 -3.18 38.48
N ARG A 38 -22.23 -2.85 39.35
CA ARG A 38 -21.65 -3.62 40.44
C ARG A 38 -21.17 -5.06 40.25
N ALA A 39 -19.91 -5.29 40.57
CA ALA A 39 -19.47 -6.26 41.59
C ALA A 39 -17.98 -6.05 41.94
N PHE A 40 -17.68 -5.78 43.18
CA PHE A 40 -17.09 -6.64 44.22
C PHE A 40 -15.59 -6.96 44.09
N CYS A 41 -14.85 -6.51 45.16
CA CYS A 41 -14.02 -7.32 46.06
C CYS A 41 -13.35 -6.35 47.06
N SER A 42 -13.71 -6.29 48.30
CA SER A 42 -13.37 -7.09 49.48
C SER A 42 -11.89 -7.15 49.83
N GLY A 43 -11.58 -6.65 51.00
CA GLY A 43 -10.49 -7.19 51.77
C GLY A 43 -9.82 -6.28 52.78
N ASN A 44 -10.34 -6.20 53.96
CA ASN A 44 -9.75 -6.41 55.28
C ASN A 44 -8.92 -5.36 56.05
N HIS A 45 -9.52 -5.01 57.18
CA HIS A 45 -9.03 -4.96 58.55
C HIS A 45 -8.13 -3.79 59.00
N HIS A 46 -8.46 -3.00 59.99
CA HIS A 46 -8.75 -3.19 61.42
C HIS A 46 -9.29 -1.93 62.06
N GLN A 47 -10.39 -2.09 62.80
CA GLN A 47 -10.69 -1.76 64.21
C GLN A 47 -10.13 -0.43 64.79
N ASN A 48 -10.95 0.49 65.21
CA ASN A 48 -11.65 0.57 66.53
C ASN A 48 -12.32 1.93 66.66
N SER A 49 -13.48 1.92 67.02
CA SER A 49 -14.30 2.08 68.24
C SER A 49 -14.91 3.42 68.36
N ASN A 50 -16.27 3.35 68.35
CA ASN A 50 -17.23 3.99 69.29
C ASN A 50 -17.23 5.49 69.43
N ARG A 51 -18.22 6.22 69.05
CA ARG A 51 -19.47 6.45 69.80
C ARG A 51 -20.42 7.37 69.06
N SER A 52 -21.63 6.89 69.02
CA SER A 52 -22.87 7.67 68.84
C SER A 52 -23.00 8.96 69.62
N THR A 53 -23.49 9.96 68.98
CA THR A 53 -24.74 10.62 69.53
C THR A 53 -25.23 11.69 68.57
N SER A 54 -26.48 11.68 68.40
CA SER A 54 -27.45 12.59 67.80
C SER A 54 -27.30 14.05 68.31
N SER A 55 -27.75 14.89 67.45
CA SER A 55 -28.56 16.08 67.61
C SER A 55 -28.02 17.35 67.02
N SER A 56 -28.85 17.83 66.14
CA SER A 56 -28.99 19.22 65.73
C SER A 56 -28.60 20.23 66.76
N ASP A 57 -27.61 21.04 66.44
CA ASP A 57 -27.53 22.38 66.93
C ASP A 57 -26.70 23.23 65.98
N TRP A 58 -27.35 24.20 65.43
CA TRP A 58 -26.74 25.23 64.60
C TRP A 58 -26.03 26.17 65.60
N ASN A 59 -24.75 25.94 65.81
CA ASN A 59 -23.93 26.92 66.45
C ASN A 59 -23.56 28.02 65.47
N GLN A 60 -24.06 29.23 65.76
CA GLN A 60 -23.51 30.45 65.19
C GLN A 60 -22.03 30.49 65.55
N GLU A 61 -21.15 30.28 64.53
CA GLU A 61 -19.71 30.51 64.67
C GLU A 61 -19.49 32.01 64.89
N ASP A 62 -18.90 32.38 66.01
CA ASP A 62 -18.43 33.74 66.28
C ASP A 62 -17.36 34.07 65.21
N VAL A 63 -17.58 35.10 64.41
CA VAL A 63 -16.64 35.59 63.41
C VAL A 63 -15.59 36.43 64.10
N GLU A 64 -14.39 35.88 64.19
CA GLU A 64 -13.26 36.63 64.79
C GLU A 64 -12.59 37.44 63.65
N TYR A 65 -12.41 38.73 63.90
CA TYR A 65 -11.65 39.63 63.06
C TYR A 65 -10.23 39.77 63.58
N LEU A 66 -9.23 39.40 62.77
CA LEU A 66 -7.82 39.47 63.18
C LEU A 66 -7.17 40.70 62.54
N ASP A 67 -6.16 41.26 63.17
CA ASP A 67 -5.30 42.31 62.68
C ASP A 67 -4.17 41.69 61.83
N GLU A 68 -3.31 42.53 61.23
CA GLU A 68 -2.17 42.06 60.39
C GLU A 68 -1.13 41.21 61.15
N SER A 69 -1.22 41.22 62.54
CA SER A 69 -0.37 40.38 63.37
C SER A 69 -1.07 39.10 63.90
N GLY A 70 -2.33 38.86 63.55
CA GLY A 70 -3.09 37.70 63.96
C GLY A 70 -3.74 37.83 65.35
N SER A 71 -3.82 39.03 65.91
CA SER A 71 -4.47 39.30 67.17
C SER A 71 -5.94 39.61 67.00
N VAL A 72 -6.81 39.02 67.83
CA VAL A 72 -8.25 39.22 67.77
C VAL A 72 -8.60 40.64 68.15
N ILE A 73 -9.13 41.43 67.20
CA ILE A 73 -9.55 42.83 67.47
C ILE A 73 -11.00 42.90 67.87
N PHE A 74 -11.84 41.90 67.58
CA PHE A 74 -13.26 41.93 67.88
C PHE A 74 -13.91 40.54 67.90
N THR A 75 -14.65 40.18 68.84
CA THR A 75 -15.56 39.03 68.90
C THR A 75 -16.99 39.55 68.82
N GLY A 76 -17.78 39.02 67.85
CA GLY A 76 -19.05 39.51 67.38
C GLY A 76 -20.23 39.46 68.38
N LYS A 77 -19.99 39.59 69.62
CA LYS A 77 -21.03 39.79 70.65
C LYS A 77 -20.91 41.15 71.34
N GLY A 78 -21.67 42.11 70.85
CA GLY A 78 -21.96 43.34 71.53
C GLY A 78 -21.18 44.55 71.04
N VAL A 79 -21.80 45.33 70.22
CA VAL A 79 -21.39 46.69 69.88
C VAL A 79 -21.58 47.59 71.05
N ARG A 80 -20.51 48.05 71.78
CA ARG A 80 -20.58 49.20 72.63
C ARG A 80 -20.49 50.43 71.73
N SER A 81 -21.48 51.28 71.77
CA SER A 81 -21.51 52.60 71.18
C SER A 81 -20.27 53.42 71.60
N VAL A 82 -19.41 53.78 70.74
CA VAL A 82 -18.32 54.75 70.96
C VAL A 82 -18.87 56.08 70.45
N ASP A 83 -18.72 57.14 71.26
CA ASP A 83 -19.20 58.50 71.01
C ASP A 83 -18.68 59.08 69.70
N PRO A 84 -19.50 59.78 68.92
CA PRO A 84 -19.06 60.43 67.65
C PRO A 84 -18.38 61.78 67.99
N GLY A 85 -17.07 61.76 68.18
CA GLY A 85 -16.39 63.02 68.48
C GLY A 85 -14.87 62.98 68.54
N LEU A 86 -14.19 62.02 68.00
CA LEU A 86 -12.72 62.04 67.96
C LEU A 86 -12.19 61.83 66.53
N ASP A 87 -11.23 62.74 66.18
CA ASP A 87 -10.62 62.80 64.90
C ASP A 87 -10.17 61.44 64.34
N ASP A 88 -10.56 61.20 63.08
CA ASP A 88 -10.35 59.93 62.28
C ASP A 88 -8.93 59.63 61.90
N HIS A 89 -7.88 60.17 62.59
CA HIS A 89 -6.52 59.91 62.21
C HIS A 89 -5.58 59.56 63.37
N VAL A 90 -5.06 58.38 63.42
CA VAL A 90 -3.95 57.99 64.33
C VAL A 90 -2.63 57.96 63.49
N MET A 91 -1.66 58.75 64.01
CA MET A 91 -0.30 58.79 63.41
C MET A 91 0.53 57.59 63.87
N VAL A 92 0.92 56.70 63.03
CA VAL A 92 1.87 55.61 63.29
C VAL A 92 2.97 55.69 62.20
N GLY A 93 4.18 56.06 62.63
CA GLY A 93 5.35 56.00 61.75
C GLY A 93 5.35 57.00 60.61
N GLY A 94 4.80 58.15 60.64
CA GLY A 94 4.96 59.24 59.67
C GLY A 94 4.07 59.12 58.43
N LEU A 95 3.31 58.07 58.24
CA LEU A 95 2.36 57.91 57.17
C LEU A 95 0.93 57.86 57.63
N LYS A 96 0.05 58.77 57.17
CA LYS A 96 -1.39 58.75 57.41
C LYS A 96 -2.03 57.51 56.83
N LYS A 97 -2.31 56.45 57.57
CA LYS A 97 -3.18 55.41 57.17
C LYS A 97 -4.63 55.73 57.47
N PRO A 98 -5.60 55.61 56.58
CA PRO A 98 -7.01 55.81 56.86
C PRO A 98 -7.49 54.76 57.90
N PHE A 99 -8.09 55.23 59.00
CA PHE A 99 -8.67 54.38 60.09
C PHE A 99 -9.87 53.65 59.48
N LEU A 100 -9.86 52.31 59.47
CA LEU A 100 -10.99 51.53 59.09
C LEU A 100 -12.10 51.65 60.09
N ASN A 101 -13.19 52.32 59.67
CA ASN A 101 -14.36 52.42 60.55
C ASN A 101 -15.13 51.10 60.47
N VAL A 102 -14.83 50.14 61.32
CA VAL A 102 -15.44 48.78 61.39
C VAL A 102 -16.96 48.84 61.46
N SER A 103 -17.53 49.89 62.10
CA SER A 103 -18.94 50.17 62.15
C SER A 103 -19.54 50.45 60.72
N ALA A 104 -18.81 51.19 59.89
CA ALA A 104 -19.23 51.49 58.52
C ALA A 104 -19.30 50.29 57.63
N VAL A 105 -18.29 49.41 57.67
CA VAL A 105 -18.27 48.13 56.94
C VAL A 105 -19.40 47.20 57.38
N ALA A 106 -19.61 47.08 58.75
CA ALA A 106 -20.70 46.23 59.29
C ALA A 106 -22.09 46.71 58.84
N LYS A 107 -22.32 47.99 58.67
CA LYS A 107 -23.60 48.55 58.17
C LYS A 107 -23.79 48.29 56.70
N ILE A 108 -22.77 48.42 55.88
CA ILE A 108 -22.83 48.09 54.45
C ILE A 108 -23.18 46.61 54.30
N VAL A 109 -22.50 45.73 55.03
CA VAL A 109 -22.72 44.26 54.94
C VAL A 109 -24.10 43.90 55.47
N GLU A 110 -24.56 44.50 56.52
CA GLU A 110 -25.90 44.28 57.06
C GLU A 110 -27.00 44.67 56.08
N ILE A 111 -26.87 45.82 55.42
CA ILE A 111 -27.83 46.24 54.36
C ILE A 111 -27.80 45.26 53.22
N VAL A 112 -26.62 44.87 52.69
CA VAL A 112 -26.45 43.95 51.59
C VAL A 112 -27.00 42.56 51.89
N ASN A 113 -26.80 42.03 53.08
CA ASN A 113 -27.31 40.71 53.49
C ASN A 113 -28.81 40.71 53.86
N ARG A 114 -29.38 41.85 54.25
CA ARG A 114 -30.77 41.94 54.72
C ARG A 114 -31.77 42.12 53.56
N TRP A 115 -31.39 42.74 52.51
CA TRP A 115 -32.20 43.07 51.36
C TRP A 115 -31.77 42.34 50.07
N ARG A 116 -32.78 41.91 49.28
CA ARG A 116 -32.44 41.47 47.93
C ARG A 116 -32.01 42.67 47.10
N TRP A 117 -31.00 42.49 46.21
CA TRP A 117 -30.48 43.55 45.33
C TRP A 117 -31.65 44.16 44.50
N GLY A 118 -31.81 45.45 44.57
CA GLY A 118 -32.85 46.21 43.87
C GLY A 118 -32.83 47.71 44.22
N PRO A 119 -33.70 48.52 43.63
CA PRO A 119 -33.74 49.97 43.83
C PRO A 119 -33.90 50.38 45.30
N GLU A 120 -34.57 49.55 46.07
CA GLU A 120 -34.75 49.75 47.49
C GLU A 120 -33.44 49.63 48.27
N LEU A 121 -32.65 48.62 47.99
CA LEU A 121 -31.35 48.44 48.63
C LEU A 121 -30.40 49.56 48.24
N GLU A 122 -30.33 49.93 46.97
CA GLU A 122 -29.51 51.05 46.52
C GLU A 122 -29.86 52.35 47.18
N THR A 123 -31.17 52.64 47.41
CA THR A 123 -31.63 53.81 48.13
C THR A 123 -31.28 53.79 49.64
N GLN A 124 -31.15 52.61 50.24
CA GLN A 124 -30.66 52.44 51.61
C GLN A 124 -29.14 52.65 51.69
N LEU A 125 -28.39 52.18 50.71
CA LEU A 125 -26.92 52.46 50.63
C LEU A 125 -26.65 53.95 50.36
N ASP A 126 -27.46 54.65 49.58
CA ASP A 126 -27.34 56.09 49.34
C ASP A 126 -27.73 56.95 50.54
N LYS A 127 -28.52 56.42 51.48
CA LYS A 127 -28.92 57.06 52.71
C LYS A 127 -28.00 56.82 53.90
N LEU A 128 -26.83 56.23 53.66
CA LEU A 128 -25.82 56.07 54.74
C LEU A 128 -25.42 57.40 55.29
N HIS A 129 -25.36 57.49 56.63
CA HIS A 129 -24.98 58.69 57.31
C HIS A 129 -23.50 59.06 57.31
N PHE A 130 -22.71 58.30 56.48
CA PHE A 130 -21.30 58.52 56.29
C PHE A 130 -21.03 58.33 54.78
N VAL A 131 -19.95 58.93 54.28
CA VAL A 131 -19.49 58.72 52.86
C VAL A 131 -18.64 57.48 52.85
N PRO A 132 -19.04 56.42 52.10
CA PRO A 132 -18.22 55.23 51.95
C PRO A 132 -16.92 55.59 51.21
N ASN A 133 -15.84 54.86 51.44
CA ASN A 133 -14.60 54.93 50.70
C ASN A 133 -14.27 53.55 50.09
N MET A 134 -13.26 53.49 49.19
CA MET A 134 -12.86 52.27 48.58
C MET A 134 -12.45 51.16 49.55
N SER A 135 -11.78 51.50 50.61
CA SER A 135 -11.37 50.54 51.65
C SER A 135 -12.58 49.91 52.38
N HIS A 136 -13.67 50.63 52.56
CA HIS A 136 -14.92 50.07 53.11
C HIS A 136 -15.57 49.10 52.13
N VAL A 137 -15.57 49.41 50.82
CA VAL A 137 -16.09 48.51 49.79
C VAL A 137 -15.26 47.24 49.67
N ILE A 138 -13.92 47.34 49.66
CA ILE A 138 -13.03 46.19 49.62
C ILE A 138 -13.29 45.25 50.79
N GLN A 139 -13.40 45.84 52.05
CA GLN A 139 -13.68 45.00 53.19
C GLN A 139 -15.11 44.42 53.20
N ALA A 140 -16.10 45.17 52.74
CA ALA A 140 -17.45 44.64 52.54
C ALA A 140 -17.46 43.48 51.49
N LEU A 141 -16.72 43.62 50.37
CA LEU A 141 -16.55 42.55 49.38
C LEU A 141 -15.81 41.33 49.96
N LYS A 142 -14.93 41.48 50.93
CA LYS A 142 -14.30 40.33 51.60
C LYS A 142 -15.26 39.57 52.52
N ILE A 143 -16.31 40.21 53.01
CA ILE A 143 -17.28 39.61 53.92
C ILE A 143 -18.53 39.08 53.23
N VAL A 144 -19.06 39.79 52.22
CA VAL A 144 -20.22 39.34 51.42
C VAL A 144 -19.93 38.07 50.66
N THR A 145 -20.63 36.99 50.95
CA THR A 145 -20.40 35.67 50.34
C THR A 145 -21.16 35.45 49.05
N ASP A 146 -22.26 36.18 48.85
CA ASP A 146 -23.08 36.06 47.65
C ASP A 146 -22.42 36.77 46.45
N THR A 147 -22.28 36.06 45.34
CA THR A 147 -21.62 36.53 44.11
C THR A 147 -22.38 37.65 43.41
N ASP A 148 -23.71 37.51 43.30
CA ASP A 148 -24.57 38.50 42.63
C ASP A 148 -24.65 39.79 43.45
N ALA A 149 -24.75 39.68 44.77
CA ALA A 149 -24.71 40.83 45.70
C ALA A 149 -23.33 41.53 45.63
N SER A 150 -22.26 40.78 45.56
CA SER A 150 -20.88 41.33 45.42
C SER A 150 -20.70 42.11 44.14
N LEU A 151 -21.12 41.55 42.99
CA LEU A 151 -21.07 42.22 41.70
C LEU A 151 -21.91 43.49 41.69
N SER A 152 -23.11 43.43 42.26
CA SER A 152 -24.05 44.56 42.32
C SER A 152 -23.54 45.66 43.25
N LEU A 153 -22.94 45.30 44.38
CA LEU A 153 -22.29 46.25 45.33
C LEU A 153 -21.11 46.96 44.63
N PHE A 154 -20.30 46.23 43.91
CA PHE A 154 -19.19 46.82 43.15
C PHE A 154 -19.71 47.78 42.06
N ARG A 155 -20.74 47.40 41.27
CA ARG A 155 -21.34 48.24 40.24
C ARG A 155 -22.04 49.49 40.82
N TRP A 156 -22.66 49.37 42.03
CA TRP A 156 -23.19 50.51 42.72
C TRP A 156 -22.08 51.47 43.19
N ALA A 157 -20.99 50.94 43.79
CA ALA A 157 -19.84 51.74 44.23
C ALA A 157 -19.23 52.50 43.05
N LYS A 158 -19.11 51.85 41.89
CA LYS A 158 -18.57 52.43 40.66
C LYS A 158 -19.35 53.65 40.16
N ARG A 159 -20.65 53.71 40.43
CA ARG A 159 -21.53 54.87 40.07
C ARG A 159 -21.43 56.06 41.03
N GLN A 160 -20.74 55.90 42.15
CA GLN A 160 -20.67 56.90 43.17
C GLN A 160 -19.57 57.94 42.85
N PRO A 161 -19.77 59.22 43.20
CA PRO A 161 -18.83 60.31 42.93
C PRO A 161 -17.48 60.20 43.71
N TRP A 162 -17.42 59.43 44.81
CA TRP A 162 -16.23 59.15 45.59
C TRP A 162 -15.43 57.96 45.02
N TYR A 163 -15.90 57.30 44.03
CA TYR A 163 -15.17 56.23 43.40
C TYR A 163 -14.00 56.81 42.60
N SER A 164 -12.86 56.74 43.12
CA SER A 164 -11.63 57.17 42.46
C SER A 164 -10.90 55.94 41.90
N MET A 165 -10.89 55.82 40.61
CA MET A 165 -10.09 54.94 39.80
C MET A 165 -9.96 53.46 40.19
N LEU A 166 -9.81 52.62 39.15
CA LEU A 166 -9.56 51.19 39.15
C LEU A 166 -8.79 50.70 40.38
N ASN A 167 -9.47 49.95 41.22
CA ASN A 167 -8.85 49.24 42.31
C ASN A 167 -8.71 47.76 41.92
N ASP A 168 -7.51 47.33 41.54
CA ASP A 168 -7.22 45.96 41.16
C ASP A 168 -7.60 44.94 42.21
N GLU A 169 -7.56 45.33 43.50
CA GLU A 169 -7.95 44.48 44.62
C GLU A 169 -9.44 44.11 44.58
N CYS A 170 -10.33 45.03 44.18
CA CYS A 170 -11.74 44.75 43.99
C CYS A 170 -11.99 43.77 42.86
N TYR A 171 -11.37 44.00 41.73
CA TYR A 171 -11.46 43.09 40.59
C TYR A 171 -10.91 41.71 40.93
N ALA A 172 -9.76 41.62 41.59
CA ALA A 172 -9.15 40.35 41.99
C ALA A 172 -10.07 39.56 42.95
N LEU A 173 -10.68 40.23 43.92
CA LEU A 173 -11.61 39.60 44.85
C LEU A 173 -12.88 39.09 44.14
N LEU A 174 -13.43 39.88 43.25
CA LEU A 174 -14.59 39.49 42.49
C LEU A 174 -14.29 38.31 41.54
N PHE A 175 -13.16 38.31 40.90
CA PHE A 175 -12.74 37.18 40.03
C PHE A 175 -12.52 35.92 40.87
N ASP A 176 -11.87 36.00 42.02
CA ASP A 176 -11.67 34.84 42.89
C ASP A 176 -13.05 34.23 43.33
N ARG A 177 -14.01 35.07 43.73
CA ARG A 177 -15.36 34.60 44.03
C ARG A 177 -16.11 33.99 42.88
N LEU A 178 -16.10 34.66 41.73
CA LEU A 178 -16.73 34.14 40.52
C LEU A 178 -16.10 32.82 40.09
N ASN A 179 -14.81 32.66 40.30
CA ASN A 179 -14.12 31.40 40.03
C ASN A 179 -14.56 30.30 41.02
N GLN A 180 -14.72 30.61 42.29
CA GLN A 180 -15.28 29.68 43.30
C GLN A 180 -16.71 29.27 43.02
N SER A 181 -17.55 30.21 42.60
CA SER A 181 -18.93 29.92 42.17
C SER A 181 -19.07 29.26 40.79
N ARG A 182 -17.97 29.22 40.03
CA ARG A 182 -17.89 28.69 38.67
C ARG A 182 -18.81 29.41 37.64
N ASP A 183 -19.08 30.69 37.89
CA ASP A 183 -19.84 31.53 36.94
C ASP A 183 -18.87 32.21 35.95
N PHE A 184 -18.59 31.47 34.84
CA PHE A 184 -17.63 31.89 33.84
C PHE A 184 -18.14 32.97 32.89
N ASP A 185 -19.47 33.07 32.73
CA ASP A 185 -20.11 34.12 31.93
C ASP A 185 -20.00 35.47 32.62
N ALA A 186 -20.22 35.49 33.95
CA ALA A 186 -20.01 36.66 34.75
C ALA A 186 -18.52 37.09 34.80
N ILE A 187 -17.56 36.13 34.84
CA ILE A 187 -16.14 36.41 34.75
C ILE A 187 -15.82 37.10 33.41
N GLN A 188 -16.34 36.61 32.31
CA GLN A 188 -16.10 37.21 31.00
C GLN A 188 -16.68 38.61 30.89
N SER A 189 -17.89 38.81 31.41
CA SER A 189 -18.56 40.13 31.44
C SER A 189 -17.79 41.14 32.27
N LEU A 190 -17.37 40.75 33.51
CA LEU A 190 -16.58 41.57 34.41
C LEU A 190 -15.18 41.89 33.83
N PHE A 191 -14.60 40.92 33.13
CA PHE A 191 -13.31 41.12 32.47
C PHE A 191 -13.41 42.13 31.32
N ASP A 192 -14.49 42.08 30.54
CA ASP A 192 -14.75 43.07 29.48
C ASP A 192 -15.03 44.46 30.02
N GLU A 193 -15.62 44.51 31.22
CA GLU A 193 -15.84 45.76 31.95
C GLU A 193 -14.52 46.37 32.48
N MET A 194 -13.64 45.51 33.02
CA MET A 194 -12.31 45.92 33.50
C MET A 194 -11.40 46.43 32.35
N ILE A 195 -11.41 45.78 31.17
CA ILE A 195 -10.61 46.21 30.04
C ILE A 195 -11.12 47.57 29.50
N ARG A 196 -12.42 47.79 29.42
CA ARG A 196 -12.99 49.08 29.03
C ARG A 196 -12.61 50.20 29.98
N ASP A 197 -12.64 49.95 31.26
CA ASP A 197 -12.26 50.93 32.28
C ASP A 197 -10.75 51.26 32.24
N SER A 198 -9.91 50.30 31.81
CA SER A 198 -8.45 50.47 31.70
C SER A 198 -8.04 51.29 30.49
N GLY A 199 -8.89 51.41 29.46
CA GLY A 199 -8.57 52.09 28.19
C GLY A 199 -8.41 53.60 28.25
N ASP A 200 -8.97 54.26 29.30
CA ASP A 200 -8.96 55.74 29.45
C ASP A 200 -7.80 56.31 30.27
N ASN A 201 -7.00 55.45 30.89
CA ASN A 201 -5.88 55.88 31.70
C ASN A 201 -4.71 54.91 31.63
N ASN A 202 -3.47 55.39 31.39
CA ASN A 202 -2.19 54.69 31.37
C ASN A 202 -2.03 53.70 32.57
N GLY A 203 -2.78 52.62 32.60
CA GLY A 203 -2.97 51.76 33.75
C GLY A 203 -1.96 50.63 33.82
N VAL A 204 -0.93 50.84 34.64
CA VAL A 204 0.00 49.76 35.04
C VAL A 204 -0.66 48.78 36.04
N SER A 205 -1.79 49.20 36.66
CA SER A 205 -2.42 48.47 37.79
C SER A 205 -3.25 47.24 37.38
N SER A 206 -3.86 47.23 36.19
CA SER A 206 -4.75 46.11 35.83
C SER A 206 -4.02 44.85 35.28
N VAL A 207 -2.72 44.96 35.00
CA VAL A 207 -1.92 43.84 34.42
C VAL A 207 -1.89 42.63 35.36
N ILE A 208 -1.76 42.81 36.64
CA ILE A 208 -1.70 41.73 37.65
C ILE A 208 -3.05 40.99 37.73
N ALA A 209 -4.14 41.77 37.78
CA ALA A 209 -5.49 41.19 37.83
C ALA A 209 -5.80 40.42 36.53
N CYS A 210 -5.47 40.97 35.36
CA CYS A 210 -5.64 40.31 34.08
C CYS A 210 -4.88 38.96 33.99
N ASN A 211 -3.62 38.96 34.37
CA ASN A 211 -2.80 37.76 34.38
C ASN A 211 -3.36 36.71 35.38
N GLN A 212 -3.82 37.16 36.57
CA GLN A 212 -4.40 36.26 37.56
C GLN A 212 -5.67 35.58 37.04
N VAL A 213 -6.59 36.34 36.44
CA VAL A 213 -7.83 35.79 35.86
C VAL A 213 -7.54 34.73 34.82
N VAL A 214 -6.63 35.00 33.89
CA VAL A 214 -6.27 34.04 32.85
C VAL A 214 -5.67 32.76 33.45
N ARG A 215 -4.81 32.88 34.47
CA ARG A 215 -4.23 31.74 35.18
C ARG A 215 -5.30 30.91 35.92
N ASP A 216 -6.22 31.56 36.58
CA ASP A 216 -7.27 30.88 37.35
C ASP A 216 -8.29 30.19 36.42
N LEU A 217 -8.64 30.82 35.32
CA LEU A 217 -9.43 30.18 34.25
C LEU A 217 -8.71 28.99 33.64
N ALA A 218 -7.39 29.10 33.46
CA ALA A 218 -6.58 27.99 32.99
C ALA A 218 -6.57 26.83 33.99
N LYS A 219 -6.43 27.11 35.31
CA LYS A 219 -6.53 26.09 36.35
C LYS A 219 -7.93 25.46 36.42
N ALA A 220 -8.98 26.27 36.21
CA ALA A 220 -10.38 25.79 36.15
C ALA A 220 -10.70 25.01 34.86
N GLU A 221 -9.73 24.82 34.01
CA GLU A 221 -9.84 24.10 32.72
C GLU A 221 -10.86 24.68 31.72
N LYS A 222 -11.17 25.99 31.82
CA LYS A 222 -12.09 26.69 30.91
C LYS A 222 -11.37 27.28 29.70
N LEU A 223 -11.10 26.40 28.72
CA LEU A 223 -10.26 26.65 27.56
C LEU A 223 -10.68 27.88 26.73
N GLU A 224 -11.97 27.96 26.38
CA GLU A 224 -12.47 29.01 25.48
C GLU A 224 -12.44 30.38 26.12
N VAL A 225 -12.89 30.44 27.38
CA VAL A 225 -12.93 31.69 28.15
C VAL A 225 -11.51 32.17 28.45
N ALA A 226 -10.62 31.26 28.91
CA ALA A 226 -9.22 31.60 29.18
C ALA A 226 -8.52 32.14 27.96
N PHE A 227 -8.72 31.51 26.77
CA PHE A 227 -8.12 31.94 25.53
C PHE A 227 -8.70 33.27 25.01
N CYS A 228 -10.01 33.47 25.15
CA CYS A 228 -10.67 34.73 24.81
C CYS A 228 -10.12 35.88 25.68
N CYS A 229 -10.03 35.67 26.97
CA CYS A 229 -9.45 36.65 27.88
C CYS A 229 -7.96 36.94 27.55
N PHE A 230 -7.19 35.90 27.29
CA PHE A 230 -5.79 36.03 26.86
C PHE A 230 -5.64 36.90 25.61
N LYS A 231 -6.43 36.65 24.56
CA LYS A 231 -6.39 37.48 23.33
C LYS A 231 -6.75 38.92 23.62
N LYS A 232 -7.77 39.19 24.41
CA LYS A 232 -8.17 40.53 24.80
C LYS A 232 -7.06 41.26 25.57
N VAL A 233 -6.33 40.54 26.43
CA VAL A 233 -5.16 41.11 27.15
C VAL A 233 -4.04 41.47 26.17
N GLN A 234 -3.81 40.59 25.20
CA GLN A 234 -2.81 40.81 24.15
C GLN A 234 -3.18 42.00 23.28
N ASP A 235 -4.44 42.11 22.84
CA ASP A 235 -4.93 43.19 21.99
C ASP A 235 -4.92 44.56 22.71
N SER A 236 -5.10 44.56 24.04
CA SER A 236 -5.03 45.77 24.87
C SER A 236 -3.58 46.20 25.16
N GLY A 237 -2.57 45.49 24.67
CA GLY A 237 -1.16 45.82 24.87
C GLY A 237 -0.62 45.63 26.28
N CYS A 238 -1.38 44.97 27.15
CA CYS A 238 -0.94 44.65 28.51
C CYS A 238 0.17 43.58 28.50
N LYS A 239 1.16 43.75 29.36
CA LYS A 239 2.24 42.74 29.49
C LYS A 239 1.73 41.49 30.16
N ILE A 240 1.87 40.38 29.47
CA ILE A 240 1.52 39.04 29.98
C ILE A 240 2.77 38.48 30.65
N ASP A 241 2.61 37.91 31.83
CA ASP A 241 3.69 37.32 32.59
C ASP A 241 3.99 35.88 32.14
N THR A 242 5.20 35.42 32.40
CA THR A 242 5.67 34.06 32.04
C THR A 242 4.79 32.97 32.66
N ALA A 243 4.29 33.18 33.87
CA ALA A 243 3.45 32.20 34.57
C ALA A 243 2.09 32.03 33.89
N THR A 244 1.52 33.09 33.32
CA THR A 244 0.26 33.05 32.54
C THR A 244 0.44 32.31 31.23
N TYR A 245 1.52 32.59 30.50
CA TYR A 245 1.85 31.82 29.29
C TYR A 245 1.99 30.33 29.59
N ASN A 246 2.77 29.97 30.59
CA ASN A 246 2.99 28.58 31.01
C ASN A 246 1.69 27.88 31.42
N SER A 247 0.80 28.59 32.15
CA SER A 247 -0.51 28.04 32.56
C SER A 247 -1.41 27.74 31.35
N LEU A 248 -1.44 28.64 30.36
CA LEU A 248 -2.20 28.44 29.13
C LEU A 248 -1.61 27.32 28.28
N ILE A 249 -0.30 27.30 28.09
CA ILE A 249 0.38 26.22 27.37
C ILE A 249 0.05 24.88 28.01
N THR A 250 0.15 24.79 29.36
CA THR A 250 -0.19 23.57 30.08
C THR A 250 -1.66 23.18 29.92
N LEU A 251 -2.58 24.15 29.94
CA LEU A 251 -4.00 23.91 29.70
C LEU A 251 -4.24 23.30 28.30
N PHE A 252 -3.67 23.90 27.26
CA PHE A 252 -3.82 23.41 25.90
C PHE A 252 -3.21 22.02 25.71
N LEU A 253 -2.07 21.76 26.35
CA LEU A 253 -1.43 20.44 26.27
C LEU A 253 -2.26 19.37 26.98
N ASN A 254 -2.81 19.67 28.17
CA ASN A 254 -3.67 18.76 28.91
C ASN A 254 -4.97 18.42 28.15
N LYS A 255 -5.51 19.41 27.41
CA LYS A 255 -6.69 19.19 26.54
C LYS A 255 -6.37 18.55 25.18
N GLY A 256 -5.11 18.17 24.93
CA GLY A 256 -4.69 17.54 23.68
C GLY A 256 -4.67 18.47 22.47
N LEU A 257 -4.46 19.77 22.68
CA LEU A 257 -4.38 20.80 21.65
C LEU A 257 -2.97 21.40 21.50
N PRO A 258 -1.97 20.60 21.15
CA PRO A 258 -0.57 21.04 21.08
C PRO A 258 -0.36 22.14 20.01
N TYR A 259 -1.27 22.24 19.06
CA TYR A 259 -1.24 23.29 18.03
C TYR A 259 -1.46 24.68 18.66
N LYS A 260 -2.49 24.84 19.49
CA LYS A 260 -2.78 26.11 20.17
C LYS A 260 -1.74 26.43 21.24
N ALA A 261 -1.20 25.41 21.89
CA ALA A 261 -0.09 25.59 22.84
C ALA A 261 1.15 26.18 22.13
N PHE A 262 1.42 25.75 20.91
CA PHE A 262 2.53 26.28 20.13
C PHE A 262 2.28 27.69 19.62
N GLU A 263 1.05 28.07 19.26
CA GLU A 263 0.67 29.46 18.91
C GLU A 263 0.89 30.40 20.10
N VAL A 264 0.51 29.95 21.31
CA VAL A 264 0.76 30.72 22.54
C VAL A 264 2.27 30.82 22.84
N TYR A 265 3.04 29.77 22.54
CA TYR A 265 4.49 29.78 22.65
C TYR A 265 5.13 30.80 21.69
N GLU A 266 4.72 30.85 20.45
CA GLU A 266 5.21 31.84 19.47
C GLU A 266 4.94 33.29 19.95
N SER A 267 3.75 33.50 20.53
CA SER A 267 3.41 34.80 21.15
C SER A 267 4.29 35.13 22.36
N MET A 268 4.64 34.12 23.15
CA MET A 268 5.53 34.21 24.29
C MET A 268 6.98 34.56 23.86
N GLU A 269 7.46 33.88 22.82
CA GLU A 269 8.79 34.14 22.24
C GLU A 269 8.86 35.57 21.68
N ALA A 270 7.82 36.01 20.96
CA ALA A 270 7.72 37.37 20.41
C ALA A 270 7.69 38.46 21.53
N ALA A 271 7.12 38.14 22.69
CA ALA A 271 7.10 39.01 23.87
C ALA A 271 8.45 39.02 24.62
N GLY A 272 9.42 38.22 24.22
CA GLY A 272 10.74 38.10 24.86
C GLY A 272 10.69 37.37 26.22
N CYS A 273 9.62 36.60 26.48
CA CYS A 273 9.49 35.79 27.67
C CYS A 273 10.16 34.43 27.45
N LEU A 274 10.86 33.94 28.49
CA LEU A 274 11.54 32.64 28.41
C LEU A 274 10.67 31.54 28.99
N LEU A 275 10.60 30.40 28.31
CA LEU A 275 10.01 29.16 28.85
C LEU A 275 10.78 28.71 30.11
N ASP A 276 10.08 28.18 31.07
CA ASP A 276 10.67 27.43 32.16
C ASP A 276 10.95 25.97 31.78
N GLY A 277 11.81 25.30 32.55
CA GLY A 277 12.18 23.90 32.29
C GLY A 277 10.97 22.96 32.29
N SER A 278 9.99 23.20 33.13
CA SER A 278 8.78 22.36 33.22
C SER A 278 7.88 22.47 31.99
N THR A 279 7.82 23.65 31.39
CA THR A 279 7.02 23.86 30.18
C THR A 279 7.67 23.19 28.96
N TYR A 280 9.03 23.23 28.85
CA TYR A 280 9.73 22.44 27.82
C TYR A 280 9.43 20.94 27.95
N GLU A 281 9.45 20.42 29.18
CA GLU A 281 9.18 19.00 29.45
C GLU A 281 7.76 18.55 29.07
N LEU A 282 6.80 19.47 29.08
CA LEU A 282 5.43 19.19 28.65
C LEU A 282 5.23 19.41 27.15
N MET A 283 5.80 20.49 26.62
CA MET A 283 5.63 20.84 25.19
C MET A 283 6.29 19.85 24.25
N ILE A 284 7.56 19.51 24.49
CA ILE A 284 8.31 18.65 23.58
C ILE A 284 7.63 17.30 23.36
N PRO A 285 7.24 16.53 24.42
CA PRO A 285 6.53 15.27 24.25
C PRO A 285 5.16 15.41 23.56
N SER A 286 4.45 16.50 23.84
CA SER A 286 3.12 16.73 23.26
C SER A 286 3.20 17.07 21.78
N LEU A 287 4.14 17.92 21.37
CA LEU A 287 4.41 18.22 19.97
C LEU A 287 4.94 17.01 19.21
N ALA A 288 5.83 16.23 19.83
CA ALA A 288 6.36 15.01 19.24
C ALA A 288 5.23 13.99 18.96
N LYS A 289 4.34 13.75 19.94
CA LYS A 289 3.18 12.86 19.79
C LYS A 289 2.18 13.36 18.76
N SER A 290 2.01 14.67 18.61
CA SER A 290 1.12 15.27 17.61
C SER A 290 1.71 15.29 16.18
N GLY A 291 2.93 14.80 15.99
CA GLY A 291 3.60 14.73 14.69
C GLY A 291 4.34 16.00 14.27
N ARG A 292 4.35 17.06 15.09
CA ARG A 292 5.13 18.28 14.83
C ARG A 292 6.59 18.15 15.26
N LEU A 293 7.28 17.25 14.59
CA LEU A 293 8.63 16.83 14.98
C LEU A 293 9.68 17.94 14.85
N ASP A 294 9.53 18.82 13.87
CA ASP A 294 10.49 19.92 13.66
C ASP A 294 10.40 20.95 14.77
N ALA A 295 9.17 21.31 15.20
CA ALA A 295 8.93 22.18 16.34
C ALA A 295 9.42 21.56 17.65
N ALA A 296 9.11 20.27 17.87
CA ALA A 296 9.58 19.55 19.04
C ALA A 296 11.11 19.48 19.11
N PHE A 297 11.77 19.29 17.98
CA PHE A 297 13.23 19.23 17.91
C PHE A 297 13.88 20.62 18.10
N LYS A 298 13.26 21.71 17.54
CA LYS A 298 13.70 23.09 17.78
C LYS A 298 13.69 23.39 19.29
N LEU A 299 12.57 23.11 19.96
CA LEU A 299 12.45 23.33 21.41
C LEU A 299 13.45 22.47 22.22
N PHE A 300 13.71 21.24 21.76
CA PHE A 300 14.71 20.39 22.40
C PHE A 300 16.13 20.98 22.28
N GLN A 301 16.48 21.57 21.14
CA GLN A 301 17.76 22.25 20.96
C GLN A 301 17.86 23.50 21.81
N GLU A 302 16.80 24.34 21.85
CA GLU A 302 16.74 25.52 22.71
C GLU A 302 16.88 25.18 24.20
N MET A 303 16.21 24.12 24.66
CA MET A 303 16.34 23.61 26.02
C MET A 303 17.80 23.29 26.38
N LYS A 304 18.54 22.68 25.43
CA LYS A 304 19.97 22.36 25.58
C LYS A 304 20.85 23.60 25.59
N GLU A 305 20.60 24.56 24.68
CA GLU A 305 21.35 25.83 24.61
C GLU A 305 21.22 26.66 25.88
N LYS A 306 20.06 26.55 26.57
CA LYS A 306 19.82 27.15 27.88
C LYS A 306 20.41 26.35 29.06
N ASN A 307 21.19 25.29 28.76
CA ASN A 307 21.77 24.37 29.75
C ASN A 307 20.72 23.68 30.66
N LEU A 308 19.50 23.59 30.25
CA LEU A 308 18.46 22.82 30.94
C LEU A 308 18.63 21.33 30.61
N ARG A 309 18.62 20.48 31.61
CA ARG A 309 18.76 19.02 31.41
C ARG A 309 17.43 18.40 30.99
N PRO A 310 17.32 17.84 29.78
CA PRO A 310 16.09 17.15 29.36
C PRO A 310 15.82 15.92 30.19
N SER A 311 14.57 15.71 30.56
CA SER A 311 14.15 14.52 31.31
C SER A 311 14.10 13.28 30.40
N PHE A 312 14.06 12.09 31.04
CA PHE A 312 13.87 10.84 30.31
C PHE A 312 12.62 10.88 29.39
N LEU A 313 11.53 11.52 29.80
CA LEU A 313 10.29 11.61 29.05
C LEU A 313 10.45 12.37 27.75
N VAL A 314 11.24 13.45 27.74
CA VAL A 314 11.54 14.23 26.53
C VAL A 314 12.28 13.36 25.53
N PHE A 315 13.35 12.69 25.94
CA PHE A 315 14.11 11.79 25.09
C PHE A 315 13.26 10.64 24.54
N ALA A 316 12.50 9.98 25.42
CA ALA A 316 11.66 8.85 25.04
C ALA A 316 10.59 9.22 24.00
N SER A 317 9.95 10.39 24.19
CA SER A 317 8.93 10.88 23.28
C SER A 317 9.49 11.28 21.91
N LEU A 318 10.66 11.90 21.88
CA LEU A 318 11.34 12.27 20.64
C LEU A 318 11.80 11.04 19.88
N VAL A 319 12.47 10.10 20.55
CA VAL A 319 12.97 8.87 19.95
C VAL A 319 11.81 8.05 19.35
N ASP A 320 10.73 7.85 20.11
CA ASP A 320 9.55 7.11 19.67
C ASP A 320 8.85 7.79 18.48
N SER A 321 8.57 9.09 18.58
CA SER A 321 7.85 9.81 17.54
C SER A 321 8.67 9.98 16.28
N MET A 322 9.98 10.24 16.37
CA MET A 322 10.88 10.32 15.22
C MET A 322 11.06 8.94 14.55
N GLY A 323 11.16 7.89 15.37
CA GLY A 323 11.21 6.51 14.87
C GLY A 323 9.97 6.16 14.06
N LYS A 324 8.78 6.40 14.60
CA LYS A 324 7.49 6.15 13.93
C LYS A 324 7.31 6.96 12.64
N ALA A 325 7.85 8.18 12.61
CA ALA A 325 7.83 9.05 11.43
C ALA A 325 8.92 8.70 10.38
N GLY A 326 9.73 7.68 10.63
CA GLY A 326 10.80 7.26 9.71
C GLY A 326 12.06 8.14 9.75
N ARG A 327 12.16 9.10 10.66
CA ARG A 327 13.36 9.95 10.84
C ARG A 327 14.40 9.22 11.70
N LEU A 328 14.86 8.08 11.23
CA LEU A 328 15.67 7.14 12.01
C LEU A 328 17.03 7.69 12.43
N ASP A 329 17.68 8.49 11.57
CA ASP A 329 19.01 9.02 11.85
C ASP A 329 18.96 10.07 12.97
N THR A 330 17.89 10.91 12.99
CA THR A 330 17.65 11.87 14.06
C THR A 330 17.22 11.17 15.35
N SER A 331 16.37 10.15 15.26
CA SER A 331 15.98 9.31 16.40
C SER A 331 17.21 8.67 17.06
N MET A 332 18.14 8.14 16.26
CA MET A 332 19.37 7.53 16.77
C MET A 332 20.31 8.56 17.39
N LYS A 333 20.41 9.77 16.83
CA LYS A 333 21.19 10.86 17.43
C LYS A 333 20.66 11.22 18.81
N VAL A 334 19.34 11.40 18.93
CA VAL A 334 18.68 11.72 20.20
C VAL A 334 18.86 10.57 21.21
N TYR A 335 18.81 9.32 20.76
CA TYR A 335 19.08 8.15 21.59
C TYR A 335 20.52 8.14 22.11
N MET A 336 21.53 8.40 21.27
CA MET A 336 22.93 8.48 21.68
C MET A 336 23.19 9.65 22.64
N GLU A 337 22.56 10.80 22.39
CA GLU A 337 22.64 11.96 23.29
C GLU A 337 22.09 11.62 24.69
N MET A 338 20.97 10.90 24.75
CA MET A 338 20.39 10.45 26.02
C MET A 338 21.39 9.61 26.83
N GLN A 339 22.09 8.70 26.17
CA GLN A 339 23.14 7.89 26.81
C GLN A 339 24.30 8.77 27.29
N GLY A 340 24.68 9.79 26.50
CA GLY A 340 25.68 10.77 26.89
C GLY A 340 25.34 11.56 28.16
N PHE A 341 24.03 11.80 28.41
CA PHE A 341 23.54 12.37 29.69
C PHE A 341 23.49 11.37 30.83
N GLY A 342 23.94 10.11 30.64
CA GLY A 342 23.92 9.05 31.63
C GLY A 342 22.57 8.45 31.93
N LEU A 343 21.55 8.73 31.07
CA LEU A 343 20.22 8.17 31.21
C LEU A 343 20.17 6.77 30.56
N ARG A 344 19.62 5.81 31.30
CA ARG A 344 19.49 4.43 30.77
C ARG A 344 18.20 4.29 29.97
N PRO A 345 18.25 3.71 28.76
CA PRO A 345 17.06 3.45 27.97
C PRO A 345 16.11 2.47 28.68
N SER A 346 14.81 2.67 28.50
CA SER A 346 13.80 1.73 29.00
C SER A 346 13.54 0.60 28.00
N ALA A 347 12.93 -0.48 28.46
CA ALA A 347 12.51 -1.58 27.59
C ALA A 347 11.58 -1.09 26.46
N THR A 348 10.68 -0.17 26.75
CA THR A 348 9.75 0.41 25.77
C THR A 348 10.46 1.20 24.67
N MET A 349 11.53 1.90 25.01
CA MET A 349 12.33 2.66 24.06
C MET A 349 13.09 1.72 23.11
N TYR A 350 13.71 0.66 23.65
CA TYR A 350 14.35 -0.37 22.83
C TYR A 350 13.35 -0.99 21.85
N VAL A 351 12.16 -1.36 22.33
CA VAL A 351 11.10 -1.93 21.50
C VAL A 351 10.71 -0.97 20.37
N SER A 352 10.44 0.30 20.69
CA SER A 352 10.05 1.31 19.70
C SER A 352 11.14 1.56 18.64
N LEU A 353 12.40 1.62 19.05
CA LEU A 353 13.52 1.75 18.14
C LEU A 353 13.62 0.52 17.21
N ILE A 354 13.67 -0.68 17.77
CA ILE A 354 13.77 -1.92 16.98
C ILE A 354 12.61 -2.00 15.98
N GLU A 355 11.37 -1.75 16.43
CA GLU A 355 10.21 -1.73 15.53
C GLU A 355 10.36 -0.72 14.39
N SER A 356 10.84 0.49 14.68
CA SER A 356 11.02 1.55 13.70
C SER A 356 12.10 1.18 12.67
N PHE A 357 13.23 0.63 13.12
CA PHE A 357 14.31 0.20 12.25
C PHE A 357 13.94 -1.03 11.41
N VAL A 358 13.20 -1.97 11.99
CA VAL A 358 12.68 -3.14 11.28
C VAL A 358 11.69 -2.73 10.19
N LYS A 359 10.72 -1.85 10.50
CA LYS A 359 9.76 -1.33 9.52
C LYS A 359 10.43 -0.58 8.36
N ALA A 360 11.53 0.09 8.62
CA ALA A 360 12.31 0.80 7.61
C ALA A 360 13.32 -0.11 6.85
N GLY A 361 13.38 -1.40 7.17
CA GLY A 361 14.28 -2.34 6.52
C GLY A 361 15.75 -2.25 6.95
N LYS A 362 16.10 -1.39 7.92
CA LYS A 362 17.46 -1.26 8.46
C LYS A 362 17.74 -2.35 9.52
N LEU A 363 17.71 -3.62 9.09
CA LEU A 363 17.70 -4.78 9.98
C LEU A 363 18.99 -4.95 10.79
N GLU A 364 20.13 -4.57 10.25
CA GLU A 364 21.43 -4.68 10.97
C GLU A 364 21.50 -3.74 12.17
N THR A 365 20.98 -2.54 12.02
CA THR A 365 20.88 -1.58 13.11
C THR A 365 19.88 -2.06 14.16
N ALA A 366 18.77 -2.64 13.72
CA ALA A 366 17.78 -3.24 14.61
C ALA A 366 18.39 -4.38 15.46
N LEU A 367 19.22 -5.25 14.87
CA LEU A 367 19.91 -6.31 15.60
C LEU A 367 20.94 -5.77 16.61
N ARG A 368 21.66 -4.70 16.28
CA ARG A 368 22.58 -4.08 17.26
C ARG A 368 21.82 -3.57 18.49
N ILE A 369 20.69 -2.88 18.25
CA ILE A 369 19.85 -2.38 19.34
C ILE A 369 19.22 -3.56 20.11
N TRP A 370 18.88 -4.64 19.44
CA TRP A 370 18.41 -5.89 20.03
C TRP A 370 19.46 -6.51 20.99
N ASP A 371 20.70 -6.56 20.56
CA ASP A 371 21.80 -7.08 21.39
C ASP A 371 22.09 -6.14 22.57
N GLU A 372 21.99 -4.82 22.39
CA GLU A 372 22.09 -3.84 23.48
C GLU A 372 20.97 -4.03 24.51
N MET A 373 19.73 -4.24 24.04
CA MET A 373 18.59 -4.54 24.91
C MET A 373 18.82 -5.78 25.77
N LYS A 374 19.35 -6.87 25.18
CA LYS A 374 19.68 -8.11 25.89
C LYS A 374 20.81 -7.91 26.88
N LYS A 375 21.88 -7.18 26.52
CA LYS A 375 23.00 -6.84 27.40
C LYS A 375 22.55 -5.96 28.57
N ALA A 376 21.56 -5.10 28.37
CA ALA A 376 20.95 -4.30 29.44
C ALA A 376 20.03 -5.11 30.37
N GLY A 377 19.87 -6.41 30.13
CA GLY A 377 19.07 -7.31 30.95
C GLY A 377 17.58 -7.33 30.64
N PHE A 378 17.14 -6.64 29.59
CA PHE A 378 15.75 -6.64 29.18
C PHE A 378 15.44 -7.84 28.27
N ARG A 379 14.30 -8.49 28.53
CA ARG A 379 13.82 -9.59 27.70
C ARG A 379 12.89 -9.03 26.61
N PRO A 380 13.15 -9.35 25.33
CA PRO A 380 12.23 -8.99 24.26
C PRO A 380 10.85 -9.62 24.48
N ASN A 381 9.80 -8.90 24.11
CA ASN A 381 8.45 -9.43 24.19
C ASN A 381 8.13 -10.29 22.97
N TYR A 382 7.04 -11.05 23.07
CA TYR A 382 6.56 -11.92 22.00
C TYR A 382 6.41 -11.22 20.63
N GLY A 383 5.78 -10.02 20.61
CA GLY A 383 5.55 -9.26 19.38
C GLY A 383 6.86 -8.82 18.71
N LEU A 384 7.87 -8.51 19.49
CA LEU A 384 9.17 -8.12 18.97
C LEU A 384 9.93 -9.31 18.35
N TYR A 385 9.87 -10.49 18.98
CA TYR A 385 10.41 -11.72 18.41
C TYR A 385 9.78 -12.03 17.05
N THR A 386 8.46 -12.06 16.97
CA THR A 386 7.73 -12.35 15.73
C THR A 386 8.07 -11.37 14.63
N MET A 387 8.08 -10.08 14.93
CA MET A 387 8.40 -9.02 13.95
C MET A 387 9.81 -9.15 13.41
N VAL A 388 10.80 -9.38 14.28
CA VAL A 388 12.21 -9.50 13.89
C VAL A 388 12.41 -10.76 13.04
N VAL A 389 11.85 -11.91 13.45
CA VAL A 389 11.95 -13.16 12.68
C VAL A 389 11.33 -13.01 11.30
N GLU A 390 10.08 -12.51 11.22
CA GLU A 390 9.37 -12.36 9.95
C GLU A 390 10.07 -11.36 9.01
N SER A 391 10.60 -10.27 9.55
CA SER A 391 11.28 -9.25 8.74
C SER A 391 12.62 -9.75 8.19
N HIS A 392 13.40 -10.48 9.00
CA HIS A 392 14.64 -11.11 8.54
C HIS A 392 14.35 -12.22 7.52
N ALA A 393 13.33 -13.04 7.76
CA ALA A 393 12.89 -14.03 6.81
C ALA A 393 12.52 -13.39 5.47
N LYS A 394 11.65 -12.36 5.46
CA LYS A 394 11.25 -11.64 4.24
C LYS A 394 12.42 -10.98 3.50
N SER A 395 13.47 -10.60 4.22
CA SER A 395 14.68 -9.97 3.65
C SER A 395 15.74 -10.98 3.16
N GLY A 396 15.50 -12.26 3.25
CA GLY A 396 16.43 -13.29 2.80
C GLY A 396 17.54 -13.62 3.80
N LYS A 397 17.55 -13.03 5.01
CA LYS A 397 18.56 -13.27 6.05
C LYS A 397 18.15 -14.46 6.92
N LEU A 398 18.20 -15.65 6.33
CA LEU A 398 17.69 -16.88 6.93
C LEU A 398 18.39 -17.28 8.23
N GLU A 399 19.72 -17.20 8.27
CA GLU A 399 20.51 -17.59 9.43
C GLU A 399 20.17 -16.76 10.68
N THR A 400 20.06 -15.44 10.48
CA THR A 400 19.68 -14.53 11.57
C THR A 400 18.22 -14.73 12.00
N ALA A 401 17.31 -14.96 11.05
CA ALA A 401 15.91 -15.29 11.36
C ALA A 401 15.81 -16.57 12.21
N MET A 402 16.55 -17.61 11.83
CA MET A 402 16.58 -18.90 12.57
C MET A 402 17.25 -18.78 13.95
N SER A 403 18.29 -17.96 14.08
CA SER A 403 18.91 -17.69 15.39
C SER A 403 17.92 -17.02 16.34
N VAL A 404 17.23 -15.97 15.88
CA VAL A 404 16.24 -15.27 16.69
C VAL A 404 15.01 -16.15 16.97
N PHE A 405 14.61 -17.00 16.02
CA PHE A 405 13.55 -18.00 16.20
C PHE A 405 13.92 -19.03 17.29
N SER A 406 15.14 -19.57 17.27
CA SER A 406 15.62 -20.47 18.33
C SER A 406 15.66 -19.77 19.70
N ASP A 407 16.05 -18.49 19.74
CA ASP A 407 16.03 -17.71 20.97
C ASP A 407 14.61 -17.49 21.49
N MET A 408 13.62 -17.31 20.58
CA MET A 408 12.21 -17.21 20.91
C MET A 408 11.68 -18.49 21.57
N GLU A 409 12.03 -19.67 21.02
CA GLU A 409 11.66 -20.96 21.58
C GLU A 409 12.31 -21.19 22.95
N LYS A 410 13.60 -20.87 23.11
CA LYS A 410 14.32 -20.94 24.40
C LYS A 410 13.74 -20.00 25.45
N ALA A 411 13.18 -18.86 25.04
CA ALA A 411 12.48 -17.94 25.92
C ALA A 411 11.08 -18.45 26.35
N GLY A 412 10.65 -19.61 25.82
CA GLY A 412 9.35 -20.24 26.13
C GLY A 412 8.17 -19.66 25.35
N PHE A 413 8.40 -18.88 24.30
CA PHE A 413 7.34 -18.37 23.44
C PHE A 413 7.01 -19.37 22.32
N LEU A 414 5.74 -19.69 22.15
CA LEU A 414 5.27 -20.50 21.02
C LEU A 414 5.11 -19.63 19.79
N PRO A 415 5.83 -19.94 18.67
CA PRO A 415 5.70 -19.17 17.44
C PRO A 415 4.29 -19.23 16.83
N THR A 416 3.86 -18.19 16.13
CA THR A 416 2.57 -18.18 15.43
C THR A 416 2.62 -18.99 14.14
N PRO A 417 1.47 -19.41 13.60
CA PRO A 417 1.39 -19.98 12.25
C PRO A 417 1.99 -19.05 11.18
N SER A 418 1.86 -17.74 11.34
CA SER A 418 2.46 -16.73 10.42
C SER A 418 3.98 -16.78 10.44
N THR A 419 4.60 -16.88 11.61
CA THR A 419 6.06 -16.96 11.77
C THR A 419 6.62 -18.25 11.13
N TYR A 420 5.95 -19.40 11.36
CA TYR A 420 6.31 -20.64 10.69
C TYR A 420 6.15 -20.54 9.18
N SER A 421 5.05 -19.95 8.69
CA SER A 421 4.81 -19.77 7.25
C SER A 421 5.90 -18.93 6.59
N CYS A 422 6.26 -17.79 7.18
CA CYS A 422 7.35 -16.96 6.67
C CYS A 422 8.68 -17.69 6.58
N LEU A 423 9.04 -18.46 7.62
CA LEU A 423 10.28 -19.25 7.62
C LEU A 423 10.24 -20.37 6.59
N LEU A 424 9.10 -21.06 6.45
CA LEU A 424 8.91 -22.12 5.46
C LEU A 424 8.96 -21.58 4.02
N GLU A 425 8.34 -20.43 3.76
CA GLU A 425 8.44 -19.75 2.46
C GLU A 425 9.90 -19.40 2.12
N MET A 426 10.65 -18.93 3.11
CA MET A 426 12.06 -18.62 2.95
C MET A 426 12.93 -19.86 2.67
N HIS A 427 12.76 -20.94 3.47
CA HIS A 427 13.46 -22.19 3.22
C HIS A 427 13.06 -22.79 1.86
N SER A 428 11.80 -22.60 1.46
CA SER A 428 11.33 -22.99 0.13
C SER A 428 12.04 -22.21 -0.98
N ALA A 429 12.14 -20.89 -0.84
CA ALA A 429 12.85 -20.04 -1.80
C ALA A 429 14.36 -20.36 -1.87
N SER A 430 14.98 -20.71 -0.75
CA SER A 430 16.40 -21.11 -0.67
C SER A 430 16.65 -22.56 -1.07
N GLY A 431 15.61 -23.36 -1.29
CA GLY A 431 15.71 -24.75 -1.73
C GLY A 431 16.18 -25.74 -0.65
N GLN A 432 16.05 -25.40 0.63
CA GLN A 432 16.48 -26.22 1.76
C GLN A 432 15.34 -27.12 2.27
N VAL A 433 15.21 -28.33 1.69
CA VAL A 433 14.12 -29.27 2.00
C VAL A 433 14.14 -29.75 3.45
N ASP A 434 15.33 -30.18 3.95
CA ASP A 434 15.43 -30.79 5.29
C ASP A 434 15.03 -29.81 6.39
N SER A 435 15.45 -28.55 6.27
CA SER A 435 15.11 -27.50 7.21
C SER A 435 13.62 -27.14 7.14
N ALA A 436 13.08 -27.03 5.93
CA ALA A 436 11.65 -26.77 5.73
C ALA A 436 10.79 -27.90 6.32
N MET A 437 11.14 -29.17 6.09
CA MET A 437 10.40 -30.31 6.64
C MET A 437 10.52 -30.41 8.16
N LYS A 438 11.68 -30.07 8.74
CA LYS A 438 11.82 -29.99 10.22
C LYS A 438 10.89 -28.93 10.80
N LEU A 439 10.86 -27.73 10.21
CA LEU A 439 9.97 -26.65 10.66
C LEU A 439 8.48 -27.04 10.50
N TYR A 440 8.13 -27.67 9.37
CA TYR A 440 6.77 -28.18 9.14
C TYR A 440 6.36 -29.19 10.21
N ASN A 441 7.25 -30.16 10.52
CA ASN A 441 6.98 -31.14 11.57
C ASN A 441 6.90 -30.48 12.96
N SER A 442 7.76 -29.49 13.25
CA SER A 442 7.69 -28.74 14.51
C SER A 442 6.37 -27.99 14.64
N MET A 443 5.89 -27.35 13.55
CA MET A 443 4.60 -26.66 13.50
C MET A 443 3.43 -27.62 13.78
N THR A 444 3.41 -28.78 13.11
CA THR A 444 2.36 -29.79 13.27
C THR A 444 2.40 -30.46 14.64
N ASN A 445 3.59 -30.75 15.19
CA ASN A 445 3.76 -31.29 16.54
C ASN A 445 3.33 -30.30 17.63
N ALA A 446 3.45 -28.99 17.38
CA ALA A 446 2.91 -27.94 18.25
C ALA A 446 1.38 -27.81 18.16
N GLY A 447 0.70 -28.65 17.36
CA GLY A 447 -0.75 -28.60 17.16
C GLY A 447 -1.23 -27.41 16.31
N LEU A 448 -0.32 -26.70 15.67
CA LEU A 448 -0.64 -25.55 14.80
C LEU A 448 -1.03 -26.06 13.42
N ARG A 449 -2.15 -25.53 12.89
CA ARG A 449 -2.60 -25.89 11.55
C ARG A 449 -1.90 -25.06 10.49
N PRO A 450 -1.19 -25.71 9.53
CA PRO A 450 -0.59 -24.98 8.41
C PRO A 450 -1.66 -24.28 7.56
N GLY A 451 -1.34 -23.06 7.11
CA GLY A 451 -2.21 -22.33 6.20
C GLY A 451 -2.00 -22.73 4.74
N LEU A 452 -2.86 -22.20 3.85
CA LEU A 452 -2.77 -22.46 2.40
C LEU A 452 -1.39 -22.06 1.84
N SER A 453 -0.86 -20.90 2.25
CA SER A 453 0.46 -20.40 1.81
C SER A 453 1.60 -21.35 2.19
N THR A 454 1.53 -21.92 3.39
CA THR A 454 2.52 -22.89 3.88
C THR A 454 2.52 -24.16 3.03
N TYR A 455 1.33 -24.71 2.74
CA TYR A 455 1.20 -25.89 1.90
C TYR A 455 1.69 -25.62 0.47
N THR A 456 1.30 -24.49 -0.12
CA THR A 456 1.73 -24.13 -1.49
C THR A 456 3.24 -23.92 -1.59
N ALA A 457 3.86 -23.29 -0.59
CA ALA A 457 5.31 -23.09 -0.52
C ALA A 457 6.04 -24.44 -0.42
N LEU A 458 5.59 -25.34 0.46
CA LEU A 458 6.16 -26.68 0.58
C LEU A 458 6.00 -27.51 -0.68
N LEU A 459 4.81 -27.52 -1.28
CA LEU A 459 4.56 -28.25 -2.52
C LEU A 459 5.46 -27.74 -3.67
N THR A 460 5.63 -26.41 -3.77
CA THR A 460 6.51 -25.81 -4.77
C THR A 460 7.98 -26.21 -4.54
N LEU A 461 8.43 -26.20 -3.30
CA LEU A 461 9.78 -26.64 -2.93
C LEU A 461 10.00 -28.11 -3.29
N LEU A 462 9.09 -28.99 -2.88
CA LEU A 462 9.17 -30.42 -3.12
C LEU A 462 9.09 -30.76 -4.63
N ALA A 463 8.28 -30.01 -5.37
CA ALA A 463 8.20 -30.12 -6.82
C ALA A 463 9.52 -29.74 -7.50
N ASN A 464 10.12 -28.61 -7.13
CA ASN A 464 11.42 -28.16 -7.65
C ASN A 464 12.54 -29.15 -7.35
N LYS A 465 12.46 -29.86 -6.22
CA LYS A 465 13.42 -30.91 -5.83
C LYS A 465 13.06 -32.32 -6.31
N LYS A 466 11.98 -32.44 -7.09
CA LYS A 466 11.53 -33.72 -7.72
C LYS A 466 11.11 -34.80 -6.71
N LEU A 467 10.68 -34.41 -5.51
CA LEU A 467 10.26 -35.29 -4.43
C LEU A 467 8.77 -35.60 -4.50
N VAL A 468 8.36 -36.35 -5.55
CA VAL A 468 6.94 -36.59 -5.87
C VAL A 468 6.19 -37.25 -4.71
N ASP A 469 6.79 -38.26 -4.05
CA ASP A 469 6.11 -39.05 -3.03
C ASP A 469 5.84 -38.23 -1.75
N VAL A 470 6.79 -37.36 -1.38
CA VAL A 470 6.61 -36.45 -0.24
C VAL A 470 5.59 -35.36 -0.57
N ALA A 471 5.64 -34.80 -1.79
CA ALA A 471 4.67 -33.83 -2.25
C ALA A 471 3.25 -34.41 -2.27
N ALA A 472 3.09 -35.68 -2.67
CA ALA A 472 1.82 -36.37 -2.66
C ALA A 472 1.24 -36.51 -1.23
N LYS A 473 2.08 -36.84 -0.23
CA LYS A 473 1.66 -36.91 1.18
C LYS A 473 1.19 -35.56 1.68
N VAL A 474 1.98 -34.50 1.45
CA VAL A 474 1.64 -33.12 1.87
C VAL A 474 0.34 -32.66 1.20
N LEU A 475 0.10 -33.02 -0.07
CA LEU A 475 -1.13 -32.68 -0.77
C LEU A 475 -2.36 -33.41 -0.18
N LEU A 476 -2.20 -34.67 0.22
CA LEU A 476 -3.27 -35.44 0.89
C LEU A 476 -3.58 -34.89 2.28
N GLU A 477 -2.58 -34.48 3.04
CA GLU A 477 -2.77 -33.79 4.31
C GLU A 477 -3.52 -32.45 4.12
N MET A 478 -3.13 -31.67 3.12
CA MET A 478 -3.84 -30.44 2.74
C MET A 478 -5.32 -30.71 2.41
N LYS A 479 -5.60 -31.78 1.67
CA LYS A 479 -6.98 -32.23 1.37
C LYS A 479 -7.73 -32.64 2.61
N ALA A 480 -7.09 -33.39 3.52
CA ALA A 480 -7.69 -33.82 4.79
C ALA A 480 -8.03 -32.62 5.71
N MET A 481 -7.28 -31.52 5.60
CA MET A 481 -7.57 -30.26 6.31
C MET A 481 -8.71 -29.44 5.69
N GLY A 482 -9.30 -29.91 4.58
CA GLY A 482 -10.46 -29.27 3.93
C GLY A 482 -10.11 -28.18 2.90
N PHE A 483 -8.84 -28.02 2.52
CA PHE A 483 -8.47 -27.08 1.46
C PHE A 483 -8.77 -27.64 0.07
N SER A 484 -9.07 -26.75 -0.87
CA SER A 484 -9.18 -27.12 -2.28
C SER A 484 -7.77 -27.38 -2.84
N VAL A 485 -7.53 -28.60 -3.31
CA VAL A 485 -6.20 -29.05 -3.74
C VAL A 485 -5.97 -28.94 -5.25
N ASP A 486 -7.03 -28.70 -6.04
CA ASP A 486 -6.98 -28.75 -7.51
C ASP A 486 -5.95 -27.75 -8.09
N VAL A 487 -5.92 -26.52 -7.55
CA VAL A 487 -5.00 -25.49 -8.01
C VAL A 487 -3.56 -25.84 -7.62
N SER A 488 -3.33 -26.17 -6.36
CA SER A 488 -1.98 -26.48 -5.85
C SER A 488 -1.38 -27.73 -6.54
N ALA A 489 -2.20 -28.75 -6.76
CA ALA A 489 -1.79 -29.95 -7.50
C ALA A 489 -1.47 -29.63 -8.97
N SER A 490 -2.23 -28.71 -9.56
CA SER A 490 -2.00 -28.20 -10.91
C SER A 490 -0.71 -27.37 -11.02
N ASP A 491 -0.41 -26.58 -10.01
CA ASP A 491 0.84 -25.79 -9.94
C ASP A 491 2.07 -26.71 -9.87
N VAL A 492 2.02 -27.76 -9.04
CA VAL A 492 3.08 -28.79 -8.99
C VAL A 492 3.28 -29.46 -10.36
N LEU A 493 2.19 -29.81 -11.04
CA LEU A 493 2.24 -30.37 -12.38
C LEU A 493 2.92 -29.42 -13.37
N MET A 494 2.58 -28.11 -13.29
CA MET A 494 3.19 -27.08 -14.13
C MET A 494 4.69 -26.91 -13.86
N VAL A 495 5.14 -27.07 -12.62
CA VAL A 495 6.58 -27.05 -12.29
C VAL A 495 7.30 -28.19 -13.01
N TYR A 496 6.79 -29.44 -12.97
CA TYR A 496 7.40 -30.56 -13.67
C TYR A 496 7.40 -30.39 -15.19
N ILE A 497 6.33 -29.82 -15.75
CA ILE A 497 6.25 -29.52 -17.20
C ILE A 497 7.29 -28.47 -17.60
N LYS A 498 7.43 -27.40 -16.84
CA LYS A 498 8.42 -26.32 -17.12
C LYS A 498 9.87 -26.81 -16.98
N ASP A 499 10.11 -27.69 -16.03
CA ASP A 499 11.43 -28.31 -15.82
C ASP A 499 11.75 -29.39 -16.88
N GLY A 500 10.82 -29.75 -17.74
CA GLY A 500 10.99 -30.79 -18.75
C GLY A 500 10.98 -32.22 -18.21
N SER A 501 10.66 -32.41 -16.93
CA SER A 501 10.61 -33.73 -16.28
C SER A 501 9.27 -34.44 -16.56
N VAL A 502 9.05 -34.85 -17.80
CA VAL A 502 7.75 -35.36 -18.26
C VAL A 502 7.34 -36.65 -17.53
N ASP A 503 8.27 -37.53 -17.21
CA ASP A 503 7.96 -38.77 -16.49
C ASP A 503 7.41 -38.50 -15.09
N LEU A 504 7.96 -37.50 -14.38
CA LEU A 504 7.47 -37.07 -13.09
C LEU A 504 6.08 -36.39 -13.21
N ALA A 505 5.89 -35.59 -14.26
CA ALA A 505 4.61 -34.98 -14.55
C ALA A 505 3.51 -36.03 -14.82
N LEU A 506 3.83 -37.07 -15.60
CA LEU A 506 2.92 -38.19 -15.87
C LEU A 506 2.62 -39.03 -14.62
N ARG A 507 3.63 -39.24 -13.76
CA ARG A 507 3.46 -39.92 -12.46
C ARG A 507 2.56 -39.11 -11.54
N TRP A 508 2.76 -37.80 -11.49
CA TRP A 508 1.94 -36.88 -10.70
C TRP A 508 0.50 -36.81 -11.22
N LEU A 509 0.28 -36.76 -12.52
CA LEU A 509 -1.04 -36.77 -13.13
C LEU A 509 -1.81 -38.07 -12.79
N ARG A 510 -1.13 -39.22 -12.84
CA ARG A 510 -1.73 -40.50 -12.41
C ARG A 510 -2.14 -40.47 -10.92
N PHE A 511 -1.32 -39.91 -10.06
CA PHE A 511 -1.62 -39.68 -8.65
C PHE A 511 -2.84 -38.76 -8.48
N MET A 512 -2.92 -37.65 -9.20
CA MET A 512 -4.08 -36.76 -9.19
C MET A 512 -5.37 -37.50 -9.58
N GLY A 513 -5.33 -38.29 -10.65
CA GLY A 513 -6.45 -39.10 -11.11
C GLY A 513 -6.92 -40.12 -10.08
N SER A 514 -5.99 -40.86 -9.43
CA SER A 514 -6.32 -41.84 -8.37
C SER A 514 -6.85 -41.17 -7.11
N SER A 515 -6.49 -39.92 -6.85
CA SER A 515 -6.96 -39.15 -5.68
C SER A 515 -8.24 -38.34 -5.95
N GLY A 516 -8.81 -38.42 -7.17
CA GLY A 516 -10.01 -37.69 -7.58
C GLY A 516 -9.83 -36.20 -7.68
N ILE A 517 -8.60 -35.72 -7.99
CA ILE A 517 -8.26 -34.30 -8.15
C ILE A 517 -8.45 -33.92 -9.61
N ARG A 518 -9.17 -32.85 -9.88
CA ARG A 518 -9.45 -32.38 -11.23
C ARG A 518 -8.30 -31.56 -11.80
N THR A 519 -7.94 -31.87 -13.05
CA THR A 519 -6.93 -31.09 -13.81
C THR A 519 -7.60 -30.11 -14.76
N ASN A 520 -6.98 -28.97 -14.99
CA ASN A 520 -7.42 -28.00 -15.98
C ASN A 520 -6.99 -28.46 -17.40
N ASN A 521 -7.88 -28.30 -18.38
CA ASN A 521 -7.61 -28.61 -19.79
C ASN A 521 -6.36 -27.90 -20.34
N PHE A 522 -6.10 -26.68 -19.90
CA PHE A 522 -4.89 -25.95 -20.27
C PHE A 522 -3.61 -26.72 -19.88
N ILE A 523 -3.57 -27.28 -18.69
CA ILE A 523 -2.39 -28.03 -18.19
C ILE A 523 -2.26 -29.37 -18.90
N ILE A 524 -3.37 -30.06 -19.17
CA ILE A 524 -3.37 -31.30 -19.97
C ILE A 524 -2.78 -31.01 -21.35
N ARG A 525 -3.16 -29.90 -21.97
CA ARG A 525 -2.61 -29.47 -23.26
C ARG A 525 -1.09 -29.20 -23.17
N GLN A 526 -0.63 -28.49 -22.14
CA GLN A 526 0.80 -28.21 -21.95
C GLN A 526 1.61 -29.50 -21.73
N LEU A 527 1.07 -30.43 -20.95
CA LEU A 527 1.69 -31.74 -20.76
C LEU A 527 1.72 -32.55 -22.05
N PHE A 528 0.64 -32.53 -22.83
CA PHE A 528 0.59 -33.16 -24.16
C PHE A 528 1.66 -32.57 -25.06
N GLU A 529 1.77 -31.25 -25.15
CA GLU A 529 2.80 -30.58 -25.95
C GLU A 529 4.21 -30.93 -25.48
N SER A 530 4.41 -31.06 -24.15
CA SER A 530 5.69 -31.50 -23.58
C SER A 530 6.01 -32.98 -23.93
N CYS A 531 5.03 -33.90 -23.85
CA CYS A 531 5.19 -35.28 -24.33
C CYS A 531 5.56 -35.32 -25.78
N MET A 532 4.89 -34.54 -26.64
CA MET A 532 5.18 -34.46 -28.05
C MET A 532 6.60 -33.98 -28.33
N LYS A 533 7.08 -32.95 -27.62
CA LYS A 533 8.47 -32.43 -27.73
C LYS A 533 9.54 -33.46 -27.36
N ASN A 534 9.25 -34.30 -26.39
CA ASN A 534 10.18 -35.32 -25.88
C ASN A 534 10.02 -36.69 -26.60
N GLY A 535 9.16 -36.78 -27.60
CA GLY A 535 8.97 -38.02 -28.38
C GLY A 535 8.17 -39.12 -27.65
N LEU A 536 7.50 -38.80 -26.54
CA LEU A 536 6.72 -39.75 -25.76
C LEU A 536 5.29 -39.91 -26.32
N TYR A 537 5.17 -40.39 -27.56
CA TYR A 537 3.90 -40.42 -28.28
C TYR A 537 2.88 -41.41 -27.70
N GLU A 538 3.35 -42.54 -27.14
CA GLU A 538 2.45 -43.48 -26.42
C GLU A 538 1.73 -42.85 -25.25
N SER A 539 2.43 -42.04 -24.46
CA SER A 539 1.85 -41.35 -23.32
C SER A 539 1.01 -40.11 -23.73
N ALA A 540 1.27 -39.55 -24.91
CA ALA A 540 0.53 -38.40 -25.45
C ALA A 540 -0.89 -38.76 -25.87
N LYS A 541 -1.14 -39.98 -26.41
CA LYS A 541 -2.45 -40.40 -26.89
C LYS A 541 -3.55 -40.35 -25.83
N PRO A 542 -3.40 -40.96 -24.63
CA PRO A 542 -4.43 -40.90 -23.60
C PRO A 542 -4.66 -39.49 -23.07
N LEU A 543 -3.65 -38.61 -23.07
CA LEU A 543 -3.79 -37.20 -22.72
C LEU A 543 -4.69 -36.45 -23.69
N LEU A 544 -4.50 -36.68 -24.99
CA LEU A 544 -5.35 -36.07 -26.01
C LEU A 544 -6.79 -36.60 -25.92
N GLU A 545 -6.98 -37.89 -25.67
CA GLU A 545 -8.31 -38.47 -25.48
C GLU A 545 -9.03 -37.87 -24.26
N THR A 546 -8.33 -37.66 -23.13
CA THR A 546 -8.89 -36.98 -21.96
C THR A 546 -9.21 -35.51 -22.28
N TYR A 547 -8.37 -34.84 -23.04
CA TYR A 547 -8.59 -33.44 -23.47
C TYR A 547 -9.83 -33.31 -24.36
N VAL A 548 -9.99 -34.20 -25.36
CA VAL A 548 -11.14 -34.21 -26.28
C VAL A 548 -12.42 -34.62 -25.56
N ASN A 549 -12.36 -35.59 -24.64
CA ASN A 549 -13.51 -36.06 -23.86
C ASN A 549 -14.01 -35.00 -22.85
N SER A 550 -13.17 -34.07 -22.43
CA SER A 550 -13.55 -32.94 -21.59
C SER A 550 -14.29 -31.80 -22.34
N ALA A 551 -14.79 -32.08 -23.57
CA ALA A 551 -15.43 -31.12 -24.47
C ALA A 551 -14.55 -29.92 -24.89
N ALA A 552 -13.25 -30.03 -24.71
CA ALA A 552 -12.30 -29.04 -25.21
C ALA A 552 -12.13 -29.21 -26.75
N LYS A 553 -12.37 -28.15 -27.50
CA LYS A 553 -12.16 -28.18 -28.96
C LYS A 553 -10.67 -28.16 -29.24
N VAL A 554 -10.22 -29.11 -30.05
CA VAL A 554 -8.88 -29.08 -30.64
C VAL A 554 -8.84 -27.91 -31.65
N ASP A 555 -7.93 -26.98 -31.45
CA ASP A 555 -7.72 -25.85 -32.37
C ASP A 555 -6.77 -26.27 -33.53
N LEU A 556 -6.80 -25.50 -34.61
CA LEU A 556 -5.96 -25.74 -35.79
C LEU A 556 -4.45 -25.69 -35.43
N ILE A 557 -4.07 -24.90 -34.42
CA ILE A 557 -2.66 -24.79 -33.98
C ILE A 557 -2.19 -26.12 -33.39
N LEU A 558 -2.98 -26.70 -32.50
CA LEU A 558 -2.64 -27.98 -31.86
C LEU A 558 -2.58 -29.10 -32.89
N TYR A 559 -3.59 -29.17 -33.80
CA TYR A 559 -3.58 -30.11 -34.92
C TYR A 559 -2.31 -29.97 -35.80
N THR A 560 -1.95 -28.71 -36.10
CA THR A 560 -0.75 -28.44 -36.94
C THR A 560 0.55 -28.78 -36.23
N SER A 561 0.59 -28.58 -34.87
CA SER A 561 1.75 -29.00 -34.09
C SER A 561 1.98 -30.52 -34.17
N ILE A 562 0.90 -31.30 -34.03
CA ILE A 562 0.98 -32.77 -34.16
C ILE A 562 1.44 -33.16 -35.56
N LEU A 563 0.88 -32.53 -36.59
CA LEU A 563 1.29 -32.75 -37.97
C LEU A 563 2.77 -32.38 -38.22
N ALA A 564 3.24 -31.30 -37.57
CA ALA A 564 4.66 -30.91 -37.64
C ALA A 564 5.60 -31.94 -36.99
N HIS A 565 5.17 -32.63 -35.96
CA HIS A 565 5.93 -33.75 -35.39
C HIS A 565 5.95 -34.93 -36.33
N LEU A 566 4.84 -35.24 -37.03
CA LEU A 566 4.77 -36.27 -38.03
C LEU A 566 5.75 -36.02 -39.20
N VAL A 567 5.81 -34.76 -39.67
CA VAL A 567 6.75 -34.35 -40.73
C VAL A 567 8.22 -34.56 -40.33
N ARG A 568 8.55 -34.52 -39.04
CA ARG A 568 9.91 -34.68 -38.52
C ARG A 568 10.27 -36.11 -38.15
N CYS A 569 9.26 -36.96 -38.02
CA CYS A 569 9.44 -38.33 -37.58
C CYS A 569 10.18 -39.13 -38.64
N GLN A 570 11.14 -39.99 -38.23
CA GLN A 570 11.91 -40.88 -39.08
C GLN A 570 11.67 -42.35 -38.78
N GLU A 571 10.98 -42.64 -37.65
CA GLU A 571 10.71 -43.99 -37.16
C GLU A 571 9.28 -44.44 -37.52
N GLU A 572 9.10 -45.58 -38.17
CA GLU A 572 7.79 -46.07 -38.53
C GLU A 572 6.83 -46.29 -37.35
N GLN A 573 7.34 -46.72 -36.21
CA GLN A 573 6.50 -46.92 -35.03
C GLN A 573 5.93 -45.60 -34.52
N ASN A 574 6.76 -44.59 -34.45
CA ASN A 574 6.36 -43.24 -34.02
C ASN A 574 5.42 -42.56 -35.03
N GLU A 575 5.61 -42.82 -36.32
CA GLU A 575 4.70 -42.37 -37.40
C GLU A 575 3.29 -42.94 -37.18
N ARG A 576 3.18 -44.28 -36.92
CA ARG A 576 1.90 -44.93 -36.63
C ARG A 576 1.21 -44.30 -35.38
N HIS A 577 1.94 -44.08 -34.31
CA HIS A 577 1.39 -43.42 -33.11
C HIS A 577 0.90 -42.00 -33.40
N LEU A 578 1.66 -41.20 -34.12
CA LEU A 578 1.29 -39.85 -34.53
C LEU A 578 0.05 -39.80 -35.41
N MET A 579 -0.06 -40.75 -36.35
CA MET A 579 -1.27 -40.90 -37.21
C MET A 579 -2.51 -41.25 -36.35
N LEU A 580 -2.38 -42.14 -35.37
CA LEU A 580 -3.47 -42.42 -34.40
C LEU A 580 -3.85 -41.21 -33.56
N ILE A 581 -2.85 -40.44 -33.11
CA ILE A 581 -3.08 -39.19 -32.36
C ILE A 581 -3.83 -38.18 -33.25
N LEU A 582 -3.41 -37.98 -34.52
CA LEU A 582 -4.08 -37.09 -35.46
C LEU A 582 -5.53 -37.52 -35.72
N SER A 583 -5.79 -38.81 -35.87
CA SER A 583 -7.16 -39.31 -36.03
C SER A 583 -8.05 -39.08 -34.78
N ALA A 584 -7.47 -39.20 -33.57
CA ALA A 584 -8.16 -38.97 -32.33
C ALA A 584 -8.56 -37.51 -32.12
N THR A 585 -7.96 -36.56 -32.84
CA THR A 585 -8.31 -35.12 -32.69
C THR A 585 -9.72 -34.80 -33.18
N LYS A 586 -10.30 -35.59 -34.05
CA LYS A 586 -11.61 -35.36 -34.71
C LYS A 586 -11.71 -33.93 -35.35
N HIS A 587 -10.59 -33.32 -35.69
CA HIS A 587 -10.57 -31.97 -36.27
C HIS A 587 -10.91 -31.98 -37.76
N LYS A 588 -11.58 -30.94 -38.26
CA LYS A 588 -11.92 -30.81 -39.72
C LYS A 588 -10.70 -30.91 -40.62
N ALA A 589 -9.52 -30.43 -40.18
CA ALA A 589 -8.27 -30.53 -40.91
C ALA A 589 -7.82 -31.98 -41.12
N HIS A 590 -8.18 -32.93 -40.28
CA HIS A 590 -7.86 -34.33 -40.44
C HIS A 590 -8.68 -34.94 -41.58
N THR A 591 -9.98 -34.67 -41.64
CA THR A 591 -10.84 -35.10 -42.74
C THR A 591 -10.42 -34.50 -44.07
N PHE A 592 -10.00 -33.23 -44.04
CA PHE A 592 -9.41 -32.55 -45.22
C PHE A 592 -8.10 -33.19 -45.65
N MET A 593 -7.17 -33.46 -44.72
CA MET A 593 -5.90 -34.09 -45.04
C MET A 593 -6.10 -35.49 -45.60
N CYS A 594 -6.89 -36.36 -44.95
CA CYS A 594 -7.25 -37.67 -45.45
C CYS A 594 -7.87 -37.58 -46.86
N GLY A 595 -8.77 -36.63 -47.06
CA GLY A 595 -9.38 -36.37 -48.36
C GLY A 595 -8.43 -35.94 -49.47
N LEU A 596 -7.31 -35.30 -49.13
CA LEU A 596 -6.26 -35.00 -50.11
C LEU A 596 -5.52 -36.27 -50.59
N PHE A 597 -5.46 -37.35 -49.79
CA PHE A 597 -4.74 -38.58 -50.10
C PHE A 597 -5.61 -39.65 -50.80
N THR A 598 -6.95 -39.65 -50.53
CA THR A 598 -7.87 -40.52 -51.28
C THR A 598 -7.94 -40.07 -52.73
N GLY A 599 -7.63 -40.98 -53.69
CA GLY A 599 -7.48 -40.67 -55.06
C GLY A 599 -8.68 -40.01 -55.76
N PRO A 600 -8.51 -39.40 -56.93
CA PRO A 600 -9.55 -38.72 -57.70
C PRO A 600 -10.71 -39.63 -58.08
N GLU A 601 -10.48 -40.96 -58.17
CA GLU A 601 -11.46 -41.94 -58.54
C GLU A 601 -12.67 -42.09 -57.61
N GLN A 602 -12.48 -41.71 -56.35
CA GLN A 602 -13.57 -41.76 -55.34
C GLN A 602 -14.31 -40.43 -55.11
N ARG A 603 -13.86 -39.34 -55.74
CA ARG A 603 -14.46 -38.02 -55.57
C ARG A 603 -14.88 -37.41 -56.87
N LYS A 604 -16.17 -37.07 -57.00
CA LYS A 604 -16.73 -36.33 -58.14
C LYS A 604 -16.23 -34.87 -58.27
N GLN A 605 -15.43 -34.36 -57.29
CA GLN A 605 -14.96 -32.96 -57.24
C GLN A 605 -13.48 -32.87 -57.58
N PRO A 606 -13.05 -31.82 -58.34
CA PRO A 606 -11.64 -31.53 -58.57
C PRO A 606 -10.94 -31.15 -57.25
N VAL A 607 -9.68 -31.57 -57.09
CA VAL A 607 -8.86 -31.26 -55.87
C VAL A 607 -8.85 -29.77 -55.55
N LEU A 608 -8.86 -28.91 -56.52
CA LEU A 608 -8.81 -27.47 -56.36
C LEU A 608 -10.10 -26.92 -55.65
N SER A 609 -11.28 -27.42 -56.04
CA SER A 609 -12.55 -27.01 -55.42
C SER A 609 -12.64 -27.51 -53.99
N PHE A 610 -12.18 -28.75 -53.74
CA PHE A 610 -12.11 -29.31 -52.39
C PHE A 610 -11.19 -28.51 -51.45
N VAL A 611 -10.02 -28.08 -51.97
CA VAL A 611 -9.12 -27.20 -51.18
C VAL A 611 -9.76 -25.83 -50.90
N ARG A 612 -10.46 -25.24 -51.88
CA ARG A 612 -11.17 -23.96 -51.69
C ARG A 612 -12.27 -24.06 -50.62
N GLU A 613 -13.05 -25.11 -50.67
CA GLU A 613 -14.13 -25.35 -49.69
C GLU A 613 -13.59 -25.43 -48.26
N PHE A 614 -12.50 -26.16 -48.05
CA PHE A 614 -11.83 -26.23 -46.77
C PHE A 614 -11.39 -24.85 -46.27
N PHE A 615 -10.69 -24.09 -47.14
CA PHE A 615 -10.23 -22.76 -46.73
C PHE A 615 -11.36 -21.75 -46.50
N GLN A 616 -12.52 -21.91 -47.16
CA GLN A 616 -13.71 -21.11 -46.88
C GLN A 616 -14.38 -21.51 -45.56
N SER A 617 -14.19 -22.75 -45.10
CA SER A 617 -14.75 -23.23 -43.80
C SER A 617 -13.93 -22.85 -42.59
N VAL A 618 -12.73 -22.31 -42.76
CA VAL A 618 -11.84 -21.80 -41.70
C VAL A 618 -12.03 -20.30 -41.59
N ASP A 619 -12.39 -19.83 -40.39
CA ASP A 619 -12.61 -18.41 -40.10
C ASP A 619 -11.27 -17.66 -40.05
N TYR A 620 -10.95 -16.99 -41.16
CA TYR A 620 -9.65 -16.33 -41.34
C TYR A 620 -9.42 -15.09 -40.47
N GLU A 621 -10.45 -14.41 -40.04
CA GLU A 621 -10.31 -13.17 -39.30
C GLU A 621 -9.73 -13.39 -37.90
N LEU A 622 -10.00 -14.55 -37.30
CA LEU A 622 -9.50 -14.91 -35.99
C LEU A 622 -8.24 -15.81 -36.01
N GLU A 623 -7.99 -16.52 -37.10
CA GLU A 623 -6.96 -17.59 -37.19
C GLU A 623 -5.95 -17.46 -38.37
N GLU A 624 -5.73 -16.24 -38.92
CA GLU A 624 -4.82 -16.06 -40.05
C GLU A 624 -3.41 -16.63 -39.79
N GLY A 625 -2.90 -16.46 -38.57
CA GLY A 625 -1.60 -17.00 -38.15
C GLY A 625 -1.59 -18.53 -38.11
N ALA A 626 -2.68 -19.14 -37.61
CA ALA A 626 -2.83 -20.59 -37.53
C ALA A 626 -2.97 -21.19 -38.93
N ALA A 627 -3.72 -20.54 -39.80
CA ALA A 627 -3.87 -20.97 -41.21
C ALA A 627 -2.54 -20.93 -41.98
N ARG A 628 -1.73 -19.88 -41.83
CA ARG A 628 -0.37 -19.80 -42.40
C ARG A 628 0.53 -20.91 -41.88
N TYR A 629 0.49 -21.19 -40.59
CA TYR A 629 1.27 -22.25 -39.95
C TYR A 629 0.83 -23.62 -40.49
N PHE A 630 -0.47 -23.86 -40.55
CA PHE A 630 -1.03 -25.09 -41.13
C PHE A 630 -0.61 -25.31 -42.61
N VAL A 631 -0.75 -24.29 -43.45
CA VAL A 631 -0.34 -24.38 -44.86
C VAL A 631 1.13 -24.71 -45.01
N ASN A 632 2.01 -24.07 -44.22
CA ASN A 632 3.44 -24.34 -44.26
C ASN A 632 3.77 -25.80 -43.88
N VAL A 633 3.15 -26.34 -42.84
CA VAL A 633 3.39 -27.71 -42.39
C VAL A 633 2.77 -28.73 -43.36
N LEU A 634 1.56 -28.46 -43.81
CA LEU A 634 0.88 -29.31 -44.81
C LEU A 634 1.65 -29.41 -46.12
N LEU A 635 2.16 -28.28 -46.60
CA LEU A 635 2.97 -28.28 -47.83
C LEU A 635 4.28 -29.08 -47.66
N ASN A 636 4.94 -28.99 -46.51
CA ASN A 636 6.07 -29.84 -46.18
C ASN A 636 5.68 -31.33 -46.23
N TYR A 637 4.58 -31.68 -45.59
CA TYR A 637 4.10 -33.06 -45.57
C TYR A 637 3.78 -33.60 -46.97
N LEU A 638 3.06 -32.81 -47.80
CA LEU A 638 2.72 -33.18 -49.17
C LEU A 638 3.96 -33.32 -50.05
N VAL A 639 4.96 -32.47 -49.88
CA VAL A 639 6.23 -32.57 -50.62
C VAL A 639 7.00 -33.83 -50.20
N LEU A 640 7.07 -34.15 -48.92
CA LEU A 640 7.69 -35.37 -48.41
C LEU A 640 7.02 -36.63 -49.00
N MET A 641 5.68 -36.61 -49.08
CA MET A 641 4.92 -37.73 -49.66
C MET A 641 4.89 -37.74 -51.20
N GLY A 642 5.69 -36.92 -51.86
CA GLY A 642 5.76 -36.83 -53.34
C GLY A 642 4.50 -36.27 -54.01
N GLN A 643 3.54 -35.72 -53.25
CA GLN A 643 2.24 -35.26 -53.74
C GLN A 643 2.28 -33.78 -54.20
N ILE A 644 3.20 -33.50 -55.14
CA ILE A 644 3.54 -32.13 -55.56
C ILE A 644 2.38 -31.43 -56.27
N ASN A 645 1.60 -32.12 -57.07
CA ASN A 645 0.44 -31.51 -57.73
C ASN A 645 -0.62 -31.06 -56.74
N ARG A 646 -0.84 -31.84 -55.68
CA ARG A 646 -1.75 -31.48 -54.58
C ARG A 646 -1.20 -30.31 -53.75
N ALA A 647 0.10 -30.29 -53.48
CA ALA A 647 0.78 -29.18 -52.83
C ALA A 647 0.64 -27.87 -53.63
N ARG A 648 0.74 -27.93 -54.96
CA ARG A 648 0.52 -26.76 -55.84
C ARG A 648 -0.93 -26.25 -55.77
N CYS A 649 -1.92 -27.12 -55.69
CA CYS A 649 -3.32 -26.71 -55.51
C CYS A 649 -3.51 -26.00 -54.15
N VAL A 650 -2.94 -26.54 -53.06
CA VAL A 650 -3.00 -25.92 -51.73
C VAL A 650 -2.32 -24.54 -51.73
N TRP A 651 -1.10 -24.44 -52.29
CA TRP A 651 -0.40 -23.16 -52.40
C TRP A 651 -1.19 -22.13 -53.23
N LYS A 652 -1.76 -22.55 -54.37
CA LYS A 652 -2.55 -21.68 -55.27
C LYS A 652 -3.74 -21.07 -54.49
N VAL A 653 -4.50 -21.88 -53.79
CA VAL A 653 -5.66 -21.43 -53.01
C VAL A 653 -5.23 -20.57 -51.83
N ALA A 654 -4.18 -20.92 -51.08
CA ALA A 654 -3.62 -20.13 -50.00
C ALA A 654 -3.19 -18.73 -50.47
N TYR A 655 -2.60 -18.65 -51.65
CA TYR A 655 -2.21 -17.39 -52.27
C TYR A 655 -3.44 -16.58 -52.75
N GLU A 656 -4.44 -17.23 -53.40
CA GLU A 656 -5.70 -16.59 -53.80
C GLU A 656 -6.45 -16.00 -52.61
N ASN A 657 -6.43 -16.67 -51.45
CA ASN A 657 -7.03 -16.21 -50.20
C ASN A 657 -6.15 -15.20 -49.44
N LYS A 658 -5.11 -14.66 -50.01
CA LYS A 658 -4.22 -13.65 -49.46
C LYS A 658 -3.54 -14.04 -48.13
N LEU A 659 -3.41 -15.33 -47.82
CA LEU A 659 -2.66 -15.79 -46.63
C LEU A 659 -1.20 -15.33 -46.67
N PHE A 660 -0.65 -15.12 -47.84
CA PHE A 660 0.72 -14.63 -48.05
C PHE A 660 0.71 -13.39 -48.96
N PRO A 661 0.18 -12.22 -48.48
CA PRO A 661 -0.18 -11.09 -49.36
C PRO A 661 1.00 -10.42 -50.07
N LYS A 662 2.20 -10.52 -49.50
CA LYS A 662 3.42 -9.92 -50.07
C LYS A 662 4.39 -10.94 -50.70
N ALA A 663 3.98 -12.20 -50.83
CA ALA A 663 4.87 -13.23 -51.35
C ALA A 663 5.26 -12.98 -52.81
N ILE A 664 4.33 -12.59 -53.65
CA ILE A 664 4.59 -12.33 -55.08
C ILE A 664 4.25 -10.89 -55.42
N VAL A 665 5.23 -10.14 -55.91
CA VAL A 665 5.07 -8.76 -56.37
C VAL A 665 5.42 -8.64 -57.83
N PHE A 666 4.51 -8.05 -58.60
CA PHE A 666 4.69 -7.71 -60.02
C PHE A 666 4.76 -6.19 -60.16
N ASP A 667 5.95 -5.66 -60.29
CA ASP A 667 6.18 -4.26 -60.59
C ASP A 667 6.35 -4.10 -62.10
N GLN A 668 5.27 -3.86 -62.77
CA GLN A 668 5.09 -3.74 -64.23
C GLN A 668 6.28 -4.26 -65.05
N HIS A 669 7.11 -3.37 -65.63
CA HIS A 669 8.28 -3.72 -66.46
C HIS A 669 9.62 -3.66 -65.70
N ILE A 670 9.62 -3.35 -64.40
CA ILE A 670 10.86 -3.10 -63.64
C ILE A 670 11.38 -4.37 -62.97
N ALA A 671 10.62 -4.96 -62.11
CA ALA A 671 11.04 -6.12 -61.35
C ALA A 671 9.88 -7.01 -60.92
N TRP A 672 10.01 -8.31 -61.10
CA TRP A 672 9.14 -9.29 -60.49
C TRP A 672 9.85 -9.95 -59.32
N SER A 673 9.19 -10.11 -58.20
CA SER A 673 9.80 -10.72 -57.05
C SER A 673 8.89 -11.71 -56.34
N LEU A 674 9.52 -12.73 -55.76
CA LEU A 674 8.93 -13.70 -54.86
C LEU A 674 9.68 -13.64 -53.53
N ASP A 675 8.99 -13.42 -52.42
CA ASP A 675 9.53 -13.47 -51.07
C ASP A 675 9.09 -14.75 -50.36
N VAL A 676 10.07 -15.63 -50.07
CA VAL A 676 9.81 -16.92 -49.40
C VAL A 676 10.38 -16.98 -47.98
N ARG A 677 10.88 -15.90 -47.44
CA ARG A 677 11.54 -15.87 -46.11
C ARG A 677 10.69 -16.44 -44.97
N ASN A 678 9.38 -16.28 -45.05
CA ASN A 678 8.44 -16.73 -44.04
C ASN A 678 7.78 -18.07 -44.38
N LEU A 679 8.30 -18.77 -45.34
CA LEU A 679 7.79 -20.08 -45.78
C LEU A 679 8.67 -21.20 -45.21
N SER A 680 8.06 -22.36 -44.98
CA SER A 680 8.79 -23.61 -44.78
C SER A 680 9.51 -24.05 -46.03
N VAL A 681 10.41 -25.02 -45.92
CA VAL A 681 11.19 -25.49 -47.06
C VAL A 681 10.31 -26.01 -48.18
N GLY A 682 9.38 -26.92 -47.88
CA GLY A 682 8.45 -27.46 -48.86
C GLY A 682 7.54 -26.39 -49.45
N ALA A 683 7.02 -25.49 -48.62
CA ALA A 683 6.21 -24.36 -49.08
C ALA A 683 7.01 -23.42 -50.00
N ALA A 684 8.27 -23.16 -49.70
CA ALA A 684 9.16 -22.33 -50.50
C ALA A 684 9.44 -22.96 -51.87
N LEU A 685 9.72 -24.29 -51.93
CA LEU A 685 9.93 -25.02 -53.18
C LEU A 685 8.68 -24.97 -54.07
N VAL A 686 7.52 -25.24 -53.51
CA VAL A 686 6.23 -25.17 -54.24
C VAL A 686 5.91 -23.75 -54.70
N ALA A 687 6.15 -22.76 -53.86
CA ALA A 687 5.96 -21.34 -54.15
C ALA A 687 6.83 -20.88 -55.31
N VAL A 688 8.12 -21.28 -55.35
CA VAL A 688 9.08 -20.96 -56.41
C VAL A 688 8.61 -21.56 -57.70
N VAL A 689 8.33 -22.88 -57.76
CA VAL A 689 7.86 -23.56 -58.98
C VAL A 689 6.55 -22.97 -59.49
N HIS A 690 5.58 -22.74 -58.62
CA HIS A 690 4.32 -22.11 -59.01
C HIS A 690 4.52 -20.69 -59.56
N THR A 691 5.38 -19.89 -58.94
CA THR A 691 5.65 -18.52 -59.37
C THR A 691 6.41 -18.48 -60.70
N LEU A 692 7.40 -19.34 -60.88
CA LEU A 692 8.13 -19.45 -62.12
C LEU A 692 7.20 -19.87 -63.28
N HIS A 693 6.25 -20.80 -63.05
CA HIS A 693 5.21 -21.14 -64.04
C HIS A 693 4.33 -19.90 -64.37
N ARG A 694 3.96 -19.09 -63.43
CA ARG A 694 3.22 -17.81 -63.65
C ARG A 694 4.07 -16.80 -64.40
N PHE A 695 5.36 -16.69 -64.13
CA PHE A 695 6.29 -15.81 -64.83
C PHE A 695 6.43 -16.28 -66.26
N ARG A 696 6.64 -17.61 -66.49
CA ARG A 696 6.68 -18.22 -67.86
C ARG A 696 5.43 -17.90 -68.67
N LYS A 697 4.22 -18.09 -68.08
CA LYS A 697 2.96 -17.77 -68.75
C LYS A 697 2.89 -16.28 -69.14
N ARG A 698 3.28 -15.37 -68.26
CA ARG A 698 3.27 -13.94 -68.56
C ARG A 698 4.28 -13.53 -69.59
N MET A 699 5.47 -14.11 -69.63
CA MET A 699 6.52 -13.80 -70.62
C MET A 699 6.21 -14.36 -71.94
N LEU A 700 5.87 -15.64 -72.03
CA LEU A 700 5.71 -16.33 -73.29
C LEU A 700 4.34 -16.08 -74.00
N TYR A 701 3.24 -15.93 -73.22
CA TYR A 701 1.91 -15.71 -73.77
C TYR A 701 1.50 -14.26 -73.87
N TYR A 702 1.97 -13.42 -72.89
CA TYR A 702 1.59 -12.00 -72.91
C TYR A 702 2.72 -11.07 -73.36
N GLY A 703 3.91 -11.57 -73.62
CA GLY A 703 5.05 -10.81 -74.13
C GLY A 703 5.65 -9.81 -73.08
N VAL A 704 5.31 -9.94 -71.79
CA VAL A 704 5.73 -9.04 -70.76
C VAL A 704 7.04 -9.53 -70.09
N VAL A 705 8.13 -8.86 -70.34
CA VAL A 705 9.47 -9.24 -69.85
C VAL A 705 9.92 -8.16 -68.85
N PRO A 706 10.14 -8.48 -67.61
CA PRO A 706 10.66 -7.52 -66.61
C PRO A 706 12.16 -7.38 -66.77
N ARG A 707 12.73 -6.22 -66.38
CA ARG A 707 14.19 -6.04 -66.43
C ARG A 707 14.92 -7.02 -65.48
N ARG A 708 14.32 -7.34 -64.30
CA ARG A 708 14.94 -8.25 -63.31
C ARG A 708 13.90 -9.12 -62.62
N ILE A 709 14.29 -10.33 -62.29
CA ILE A 709 13.54 -11.25 -61.45
C ILE A 709 14.33 -11.48 -60.16
N LYS A 710 13.66 -11.41 -59.01
CA LYS A 710 14.27 -11.57 -57.68
C LYS A 710 13.51 -12.66 -56.89
N LEU A 711 14.27 -13.61 -56.32
CA LEU A 711 13.76 -14.56 -55.36
C LEU A 711 14.41 -14.24 -54.00
N VAL A 712 13.63 -13.71 -53.06
CA VAL A 712 14.09 -13.30 -51.72
C VAL A 712 13.96 -14.49 -50.79
N THR A 713 15.05 -15.16 -50.48
CA THR A 713 15.07 -16.44 -49.77
C THR A 713 15.53 -16.34 -48.34
N GLY A 714 16.23 -15.29 -47.97
CA GLY A 714 16.97 -15.27 -46.69
C GLY A 714 18.16 -16.25 -46.69
N PRO A 715 18.88 -16.33 -45.57
CA PRO A 715 20.10 -17.17 -45.52
C PRO A 715 19.83 -18.68 -45.52
N THR A 716 18.72 -19.10 -44.89
CA THR A 716 18.39 -20.53 -44.69
C THR A 716 17.85 -21.21 -45.94
N LEU A 717 16.85 -20.63 -46.60
CA LEU A 717 16.23 -21.20 -47.77
C LEU A 717 17.04 -21.03 -49.06
N LYS A 718 18.02 -20.13 -49.05
CA LYS A 718 18.88 -19.83 -50.19
C LYS A 718 19.56 -21.06 -50.78
N ILE A 719 20.15 -21.90 -49.94
CA ILE A 719 20.89 -23.08 -50.34
C ILE A 719 19.99 -24.05 -51.08
N VAL A 720 18.81 -24.32 -50.53
CA VAL A 720 17.83 -25.26 -51.08
C VAL A 720 17.27 -24.80 -52.41
N VAL A 721 16.85 -23.53 -52.46
CA VAL A 721 16.28 -22.93 -53.67
C VAL A 721 17.35 -22.82 -54.77
N ALA A 722 18.58 -22.46 -54.42
CA ALA A 722 19.69 -22.43 -55.38
C ALA A 722 20.04 -23.82 -55.93
N GLN A 723 20.10 -24.84 -55.08
CA GLN A 723 20.36 -26.23 -55.53
C GLN A 723 19.25 -26.72 -56.48
N MET A 724 17.99 -26.47 -56.16
CA MET A 724 16.86 -26.80 -57.02
C MET A 724 16.95 -26.11 -58.40
N LEU A 725 17.29 -24.83 -58.43
CA LEU A 725 17.39 -24.04 -59.65
C LEU A 725 18.64 -24.44 -60.49
N ASN A 726 19.74 -24.76 -59.82
CA ASN A 726 20.98 -25.24 -60.52
C ASN A 726 20.78 -26.57 -61.14
N SER A 727 19.92 -27.49 -60.64
CA SER A 727 19.61 -28.75 -61.23
C SER A 727 18.96 -28.65 -62.64
N VAL A 728 18.42 -27.49 -62.95
CA VAL A 728 17.78 -27.18 -64.24
C VAL A 728 18.51 -26.02 -64.98
N GLU A 729 19.77 -25.87 -64.73
CA GLU A 729 20.66 -24.86 -65.35
C GLU A 729 20.02 -23.47 -65.42
N SER A 730 19.55 -22.98 -64.32
CA SER A 730 18.88 -21.69 -64.28
C SER A 730 19.84 -20.50 -64.29
N PRO A 731 19.45 -19.38 -64.92
CA PRO A 731 20.26 -18.17 -65.01
C PRO A 731 20.27 -17.32 -63.67
N PHE A 732 19.82 -17.89 -62.58
CA PHE A 732 19.75 -17.13 -61.31
C PHE A 732 21.10 -17.09 -60.61
N GLU A 733 21.63 -15.87 -60.45
CA GLU A 733 22.83 -15.62 -59.67
C GLU A 733 22.53 -15.50 -58.16
N VAL A 734 23.37 -16.13 -57.35
CA VAL A 734 23.20 -16.21 -55.91
C VAL A 734 23.92 -15.04 -55.21
N SER A 735 23.14 -14.18 -54.56
CA SER A 735 23.66 -13.10 -53.72
C SER A 735 23.50 -13.44 -52.22
N LYS A 736 23.84 -12.55 -51.29
CA LYS A 736 23.80 -12.81 -49.84
C LYS A 736 22.45 -13.36 -49.32
N VAL A 737 21.32 -12.82 -49.81
CA VAL A 737 19.95 -13.11 -49.31
C VAL A 737 18.95 -13.28 -50.45
N VAL A 738 19.37 -13.10 -51.71
CA VAL A 738 18.47 -13.01 -52.86
C VAL A 738 19.12 -13.72 -54.03
N LEU A 739 18.33 -14.46 -54.81
CA LEU A 739 18.69 -14.93 -56.12
C LEU A 739 18.13 -13.94 -57.17
N ARG A 740 18.95 -13.56 -58.14
CA ARG A 740 18.61 -12.55 -59.14
C ARG A 740 18.96 -13.07 -60.56
N ALA A 741 18.11 -12.73 -61.49
CA ALA A 741 18.37 -13.00 -62.92
C ALA A 741 17.84 -11.87 -63.80
N PRO A 742 18.46 -11.54 -64.91
CA PRO A 742 17.89 -10.69 -65.95
C PRO A 742 16.64 -11.31 -66.53
N GLY A 743 15.65 -10.52 -66.93
CA GLY A 743 14.41 -11.03 -67.50
C GLY A 743 14.61 -11.78 -68.81
N ASP A 744 15.43 -11.23 -69.70
CA ASP A 744 15.70 -11.84 -71.00
C ASP A 744 16.35 -13.20 -70.81
N SER A 745 17.34 -13.35 -69.95
CA SER A 745 17.98 -14.64 -69.65
C SER A 745 17.00 -15.69 -69.15
N VAL A 746 16.06 -15.26 -68.29
CA VAL A 746 15.01 -16.16 -67.80
C VAL A 746 14.01 -16.50 -68.85
N MET A 747 13.73 -15.61 -69.80
CA MET A 747 12.81 -15.88 -70.90
C MET A 747 13.40 -16.94 -71.81
N GLU A 748 14.68 -16.86 -72.21
CA GLU A 748 15.37 -17.86 -72.94
C GLU A 748 15.47 -19.24 -72.25
N TRP A 749 15.74 -19.18 -70.91
CA TRP A 749 15.72 -20.36 -70.03
C TRP A 749 14.36 -21.04 -70.03
N PHE A 750 13.22 -20.32 -70.06
CA PHE A 750 11.87 -20.88 -70.12
C PHE A 750 11.51 -21.60 -71.44
N LYS A 751 12.27 -21.38 -72.51
CA LYS A 751 12.08 -22.07 -73.77
C LYS A 751 12.69 -23.46 -73.78
N LYS A 752 13.65 -23.74 -72.85
CA LYS A 752 14.33 -25.07 -72.81
C LYS A 752 13.34 -26.18 -72.42
N PRO A 753 13.37 -27.37 -73.12
CA PRO A 753 12.48 -28.50 -72.87
C PRO A 753 12.55 -29.01 -71.40
N ILE A 754 13.78 -29.11 -70.90
CA ILE A 754 14.01 -29.53 -69.48
C ILE A 754 13.28 -28.65 -68.42
N VAL A 755 13.22 -27.34 -68.66
CA VAL A 755 12.55 -26.40 -67.85
C VAL A 755 11.01 -26.55 -67.96
N GLN A 756 10.53 -26.88 -69.17
CA GLN A 756 9.12 -27.14 -69.36
C GLN A 756 8.68 -28.38 -68.58
N GLN A 757 9.43 -29.46 -68.66
CA GLN A 757 9.17 -30.66 -67.83
C GLN A 757 9.24 -30.38 -66.32
N PHE A 758 10.29 -29.69 -65.89
CA PHE A 758 10.44 -29.28 -64.51
C PHE A 758 9.24 -28.46 -63.97
N LEU A 759 8.75 -27.50 -64.73
CA LEU A 759 7.62 -26.68 -64.32
C LEU A 759 6.26 -27.36 -64.40
N ILE A 760 6.15 -28.44 -65.21
CA ILE A 760 4.87 -29.16 -65.40
C ILE A 760 4.81 -30.44 -64.55
N ASN A 761 5.85 -31.27 -64.54
CA ASN A 761 5.73 -32.64 -64.06
C ASN A 761 6.43 -33.03 -62.80
N GLU A 762 7.56 -32.45 -62.39
CA GLU A 762 8.22 -32.95 -61.16
C GLU A 762 9.15 -31.96 -60.53
N ILE A 763 9.13 -31.87 -59.19
CA ILE A 763 10.27 -31.60 -58.37
C ILE A 763 11.09 -32.88 -58.36
N PRO A 764 12.35 -32.91 -58.85
CA PRO A 764 13.10 -34.17 -58.98
C PRO A 764 13.12 -34.98 -57.73
N SER A 765 13.06 -36.28 -57.76
CA SER A 765 13.08 -37.23 -56.64
C SER A 765 14.31 -37.16 -55.74
N ARG A 766 15.22 -36.22 -55.98
CA ARG A 766 16.28 -35.79 -55.10
C ARG A 766 15.79 -34.92 -53.93
N ALA A 767 14.49 -34.58 -53.85
CA ALA A 767 13.89 -33.88 -52.72
C ALA A 767 14.07 -34.66 -51.41
N ASP A 768 14.08 -35.99 -51.46
CA ASP A 768 14.30 -36.85 -50.28
C ASP A 768 15.71 -36.68 -49.71
N ILE A 769 16.73 -36.62 -50.55
CA ILE A 769 18.11 -36.37 -50.10
C ILE A 769 18.27 -34.94 -49.58
N LEU A 770 17.57 -34.00 -50.20
CA LEU A 770 17.59 -32.60 -49.81
C LEU A 770 16.88 -32.37 -48.49
N MET A 771 15.73 -33.03 -48.27
CA MET A 771 14.99 -32.95 -47.02
C MET A 771 15.71 -33.64 -45.87
N HIS A 772 16.36 -34.78 -46.11
CA HIS A 772 17.22 -35.45 -45.12
C HIS A 772 18.41 -34.57 -44.72
N LYS A 773 19.11 -33.95 -45.69
CA LYS A 773 20.22 -33.02 -45.42
C LYS A 773 19.74 -31.75 -44.71
N LEU A 774 18.53 -31.26 -44.97
CA LEU A 774 17.97 -30.11 -44.32
C LEU A 774 17.59 -30.40 -42.87
N ASN A 775 17.04 -31.56 -42.58
CA ASN A 775 16.74 -31.99 -41.22
C ASN A 775 18.01 -32.21 -40.38
N THR A 776 19.14 -32.60 -41.05
CA THR A 776 20.45 -32.76 -40.39
C THR A 776 21.24 -31.46 -40.27
N LEU A 777 21.10 -30.52 -41.21
CA LEU A 777 21.78 -29.22 -41.17
C LEU A 777 21.07 -28.20 -40.31
N PHE A 778 19.76 -28.33 -40.12
CA PHE A 778 18.94 -27.49 -39.28
C PHE A 778 18.11 -28.41 -38.37
N PRO A 779 18.71 -28.97 -37.26
CA PRO A 779 17.90 -29.57 -36.23
C PRO A 779 16.95 -28.49 -35.73
N SER A 780 15.70 -28.70 -36.00
CA SER A 780 14.64 -27.70 -35.83
C SER A 780 14.59 -27.20 -34.41
N SER A 781 15.19 -26.03 -34.17
CA SER A 781 14.58 -25.11 -33.27
C SER A 781 13.21 -24.81 -33.89
N ALA A 782 12.13 -25.32 -33.29
CA ALA A 782 10.81 -24.79 -33.54
C ALA A 782 10.94 -23.28 -33.55
N PRO A 783 10.33 -22.52 -34.49
CA PRO A 783 10.18 -21.11 -34.27
C PRO A 783 9.50 -21.02 -32.89
N GLU A 784 10.20 -20.48 -31.92
CA GLU A 784 9.57 -20.02 -30.70
C GLU A 784 8.39 -19.22 -31.21
N ILE A 785 7.20 -19.74 -31.02
CA ILE A 785 5.99 -18.93 -31.12
C ILE A 785 6.19 -17.93 -30.01
N ARG A 786 6.83 -16.80 -30.35
CA ARG A 786 6.79 -15.63 -29.51
C ARG A 786 5.34 -15.50 -29.17
N SER A 787 5.03 -15.70 -27.90
CA SER A 787 3.71 -15.53 -27.35
C SER A 787 3.14 -14.29 -28.03
N LEU A 788 2.15 -14.50 -28.88
CA LEU A 788 1.35 -13.42 -29.44
C LEU A 788 0.75 -12.74 -28.22
N SER A 789 1.33 -11.60 -27.86
CA SER A 789 0.73 -10.69 -26.90
C SER A 789 -0.72 -10.53 -27.33
N PRO A 790 -1.70 -10.59 -26.42
CA PRO A 790 -3.09 -10.39 -26.79
C PRO A 790 -3.19 -9.06 -27.55
N PRO A 791 -3.97 -8.99 -28.64
CA PRO A 791 -4.13 -7.78 -29.42
C PRO A 791 -4.59 -6.67 -28.49
N LYS A 792 -3.87 -5.56 -28.46
CA LYS A 792 -4.31 -4.35 -27.77
C LYS A 792 -5.71 -4.02 -28.26
N PRO A 793 -6.67 -3.69 -27.38
CA PRO A 793 -8.01 -3.32 -27.82
C PRO A 793 -7.89 -2.12 -28.77
N LEU A 794 -8.45 -2.25 -29.95
CA LEU A 794 -8.63 -1.17 -30.92
C LEU A 794 -9.44 -0.07 -30.23
N ILE A 795 -8.78 1.05 -29.98
CA ILE A 795 -9.43 2.29 -29.57
C ILE A 795 -10.39 2.65 -30.70
N SER A 796 -11.68 2.57 -30.41
CA SER A 796 -12.76 2.98 -31.28
C SER A 796 -12.51 4.42 -31.76
N GLY A 797 -12.40 4.58 -33.07
CA GLY A 797 -12.29 5.87 -33.72
C GLY A 797 -13.45 6.81 -33.36
N LYS A 798 -13.10 8.04 -33.16
CA LYS A 798 -14.02 9.19 -33.00
C LYS A 798 -15.06 9.18 -34.13
N ALA A 799 -16.31 9.14 -33.75
CA ALA A 799 -17.41 9.59 -34.61
C ALA A 799 -17.26 11.11 -34.86
N MET A 800 -17.04 11.50 -36.08
CA MET A 800 -17.34 12.85 -36.56
C MET A 800 -18.85 12.95 -36.71
N SER A 801 -19.46 13.82 -35.97
CA SER A 801 -20.81 14.34 -36.25
C SER A 801 -20.74 15.56 -37.17
N PRO A 802 -21.81 15.87 -37.90
CA PRO A 802 -21.82 16.73 -39.11
C PRO A 802 -21.52 18.18 -38.80
#